data_b8700f81406887120f23f2d72faf1afb
#
_entry.id   b8700f81406887120f23f2d72faf1afb
#
_cell.length_a   1.000
_cell.length_b   1.000
_cell.length_c   1.000
_cell.angle_alpha   90.00
_cell.angle_beta   90.00
_cell.angle_gamma   90.00
#
_symmetry.space_group_name_H-M   'P 1'
#
loop_
_entity.id
_entity.type
_entity.pdbx_description
1 polymer ?
#
loop_
_entity_poly.entity_id
_entity_poly.type
_entity_poly.pdbx_seq_one_letter_code
_entity_poly.pdbx_strand_id
1 'polypeptide(L)'
;MAMDRIEVKGARAHNLKNIDVTIPRDQLVVVTGLSGSGKSSLAFDTIYAEGQRRYVESLSAYARQFLGQMDKPDVDAIEGLSPAISIDQKTTSRNPRSTVGTVTEIYDYLRLLYARVGKPHCPEHGIEITSQTIEQMVDRILEYPERTKLQVLAPIVSGRKGAHVKVLDQIRKQGYVRVRIDGEMAELSDDIELEKNKKHSIEVVIDRIVVKEGVAARLSDSLETALRLGEGRVMIDVIGEEELMFSEHHACPHCGFSIGELEPRLFSFNSPFGACPTCDGLGMKLEVDADLVIPNQDLSLKENAIAPWTPISSQYYPQLLNAVCTHYGIDMDVPVKDLPKHQLDKVLYGSGGDLIYFRYENDFGQIREGEIQFEGVLRNIERRYKETGSDFIREQMEQYMSQKACPTCKGYRLKKEALAVLIDGRHIGKITELSVADALAFFKGLTLSEKDMQIANLILREIVERLSFLDKVGLDYLTLSRAAGTLSGGEAQRIRLATQIGSRLSGVLYILDEPSIGLHQRDNDRLISALKNMRDLGNTLIVVEHDEDTMMAADYLIDIGPGAGIHGGQVTSAGTPEEVMEDPNSLTGSYLSGKKFIPLPPERRKPDGRYIEIKGASENNLKKANAKFPLGTFTAVTGVSGSGKSTLVNEILHKALAQKLHKAKAKPGSHKEIKGLDHLDKVIDIDQAPIGRTPRSNPATYTGVFDDIRDVFAQTNEAKVRGYKKGRFSFNVKGGRCEACRGDGIIKIEMHFLPDVYVPCEVCHGKRYNRETLEVTYKGKSISDVLDMTVEDALSFFENIPKIKRKLQTLYDVGLGYITLGQPATTLSGGEAQRVKLASELHKRSTGRTLYILDEPTTGLHVDDIARLLVVLQRLVDNGDTVLVIEHNLDIIKTADYIVDLGPEGGAGGGTIVASGTPEEITEVEESYTGRYLKPVMERDKKRMTSLLEAKETATS
;
A
#
# COMPACT_ATOMS: atom_id res chain seq x y z
N MET A 1 43.00 -17.04 6.04
CA MET A 1 41.82 -17.91 6.17
C MET A 1 40.60 -16.97 6.30
N ALA A 2 39.56 -17.18 5.55
CA ALA A 2 38.31 -16.45 5.76
C ALA A 2 37.81 -16.84 7.16
N MET A 3 37.41 -15.84 7.98
CA MET A 3 36.79 -16.11 9.28
C MET A 3 35.48 -16.88 9.03
N ASP A 4 35.28 -17.96 9.75
CA ASP A 4 34.05 -18.79 9.69
C ASP A 4 32.92 -18.29 10.57
N ARG A 5 33.12 -17.13 11.24
CA ARG A 5 32.20 -16.52 12.19
C ARG A 5 32.30 -15.00 12.20
N ILE A 6 31.24 -14.35 12.66
CA ILE A 6 31.18 -12.93 12.98
C ILE A 6 31.31 -12.83 14.51
N GLU A 7 32.29 -12.09 14.98
CA GLU A 7 32.49 -11.85 16.41
C GLU A 7 32.11 -10.40 16.73
N VAL A 8 31.09 -10.22 17.55
CA VAL A 8 30.67 -8.92 18.12
C VAL A 8 31.18 -8.84 19.55
N LYS A 9 31.88 -7.79 19.88
CA LYS A 9 32.46 -7.55 21.23
C LYS A 9 32.00 -6.23 21.78
N GLY A 10 31.46 -6.26 22.99
CA GLY A 10 31.08 -5.06 23.74
C GLY A 10 29.94 -4.25 23.12
N ALA A 11 28.89 -4.90 22.64
CA ALA A 11 27.74 -4.17 22.09
C ALA A 11 26.89 -3.53 23.19
N ARG A 12 26.65 -2.20 23.07
CA ARG A 12 25.96 -1.37 24.06
C ARG A 12 24.85 -0.50 23.44
N ALA A 13 24.49 -0.75 22.19
CA ALA A 13 23.43 0.01 21.53
C ALA A 13 22.09 -0.12 22.31
N HIS A 14 21.44 1.00 22.58
CA HIS A 14 20.17 1.09 23.29
C HIS A 14 20.18 0.38 24.66
N ASN A 15 19.47 -0.76 24.79
CA ASN A 15 19.36 -1.52 26.03
C ASN A 15 20.36 -2.68 26.15
N LEU A 16 21.26 -2.87 25.20
CA LEU A 16 22.28 -3.93 25.24
C LEU A 16 23.30 -3.68 26.38
N LYS A 17 23.57 -4.72 27.13
CA LYS A 17 24.40 -4.65 28.37
C LYS A 17 25.85 -5.10 28.14
N ASN A 18 26.55 -4.44 27.20
CA ASN A 18 27.96 -4.74 26.91
C ASN A 18 28.15 -6.24 26.56
N ILE A 19 27.37 -6.72 25.57
CA ILE A 19 27.33 -8.14 25.24
C ILE A 19 28.36 -8.51 24.20
N ASP A 20 28.88 -9.75 24.32
CA ASP A 20 29.68 -10.41 23.32
C ASP A 20 28.87 -11.51 22.66
N VAL A 21 28.91 -11.57 21.34
CA VAL A 21 28.11 -12.52 20.55
C VAL A 21 28.96 -13.10 19.41
N THR A 22 28.95 -14.41 19.29
CA THR A 22 29.55 -15.12 18.14
C THR A 22 28.46 -15.66 17.23
N ILE A 23 28.51 -15.30 15.96
CA ILE A 23 27.52 -15.68 14.94
C ILE A 23 28.22 -16.50 13.86
N PRO A 24 27.83 -17.75 13.62
CA PRO A 24 28.40 -18.55 12.55
C PRO A 24 28.06 -17.98 11.18
N ARG A 25 29.01 -18.05 10.24
CA ARG A 25 28.79 -17.62 8.85
C ARG A 25 28.20 -18.74 8.00
N ASP A 26 27.62 -18.34 6.88
CA ASP A 26 27.00 -19.22 5.89
C ASP A 26 25.91 -20.14 6.49
N GLN A 27 25.21 -19.60 7.50
CA GLN A 27 24.14 -20.26 8.23
C GLN A 27 22.90 -19.35 8.34
N LEU A 28 21.76 -19.99 8.62
CA LEU A 28 20.53 -19.33 8.99
C LEU A 28 20.52 -19.16 10.51
N VAL A 29 20.77 -17.93 10.97
CA VAL A 29 20.82 -17.55 12.38
C VAL A 29 19.55 -16.80 12.73
N VAL A 30 18.83 -17.26 13.76
CA VAL A 30 17.65 -16.57 14.26
C VAL A 30 17.95 -15.91 15.59
N VAL A 31 17.63 -14.60 15.67
CA VAL A 31 17.71 -13.81 16.91
C VAL A 31 16.30 -13.68 17.48
N THR A 32 16.08 -14.21 18.67
CA THR A 32 14.76 -14.27 19.32
C THR A 32 14.77 -13.71 20.74
N GLY A 33 13.64 -13.69 21.41
CA GLY A 33 13.44 -13.19 22.77
C GLY A 33 12.22 -12.27 22.88
N LEU A 34 11.92 -11.77 24.08
CA LEU A 34 10.76 -10.92 24.36
C LEU A 34 10.75 -9.63 23.52
N SER A 35 9.57 -9.05 23.30
CA SER A 35 9.44 -7.71 22.72
C SER A 35 10.19 -6.69 23.58
N GLY A 36 11.03 -5.83 22.93
CA GLY A 36 11.87 -4.88 23.66
C GLY A 36 13.08 -5.46 24.38
N SER A 37 13.45 -6.74 24.16
CA SER A 37 14.63 -7.35 24.78
C SER A 37 15.98 -6.88 24.22
N GLY A 38 16.01 -6.28 22.99
CA GLY A 38 17.23 -5.79 22.35
C GLY A 38 17.62 -6.52 21.06
N LYS A 39 16.76 -7.38 20.53
CA LYS A 39 16.99 -8.12 19.27
C LYS A 39 17.34 -7.21 18.10
N SER A 40 16.48 -6.23 17.83
CA SER A 40 16.69 -5.28 16.73
C SER A 40 17.91 -4.39 16.99
N SER A 41 18.20 -4.04 18.25
CA SER A 41 19.40 -3.30 18.64
C SER A 41 20.67 -4.06 18.30
N LEU A 42 20.70 -5.40 18.47
CA LEU A 42 21.83 -6.21 18.07
C LEU A 42 21.91 -6.35 16.54
N ALA A 43 20.80 -6.77 15.89
CA ALA A 43 20.78 -7.11 14.48
C ALA A 43 20.94 -5.88 13.57
N PHE A 44 20.14 -4.82 13.82
CA PHE A 44 20.08 -3.64 12.94
C PHE A 44 20.97 -2.50 13.43
N ASP A 45 20.81 -2.06 14.68
CA ASP A 45 21.52 -0.88 15.19
C ASP A 45 23.00 -1.15 15.50
N THR A 46 23.42 -2.42 15.59
CA THR A 46 24.81 -2.81 15.82
C THR A 46 25.44 -3.48 14.58
N ILE A 47 24.97 -4.66 14.19
CA ILE A 47 25.63 -5.48 13.13
C ILE A 47 25.44 -4.86 11.75
N TYR A 48 24.17 -4.56 11.38
CA TYR A 48 23.88 -3.95 10.08
C TYR A 48 24.49 -2.55 9.98
N ALA A 49 24.32 -1.71 11.00
CA ALA A 49 24.83 -0.35 11.00
C ALA A 49 26.35 -0.31 10.79
N GLU A 50 27.11 -1.19 11.47
CA GLU A 50 28.56 -1.28 11.28
C GLU A 50 28.93 -1.83 9.91
N GLY A 51 28.23 -2.85 9.42
CA GLY A 51 28.43 -3.40 8.07
C GLY A 51 28.22 -2.35 6.98
N GLN A 52 27.15 -1.59 7.07
CA GLN A 52 26.84 -0.51 6.14
C GLN A 52 27.83 0.65 6.26
N ARG A 53 28.21 1.04 7.48
CA ARG A 53 29.22 2.07 7.71
C ARG A 53 30.54 1.72 7.03
N ARG A 54 31.06 0.51 7.22
CA ARG A 54 32.30 0.03 6.56
C ARG A 54 32.18 0.02 5.04
N TYR A 55 31.02 -0.39 4.51
CA TYR A 55 30.77 -0.36 3.08
C TYR A 55 30.81 1.08 2.54
N VAL A 56 30.12 2.02 3.19
CA VAL A 56 30.11 3.43 2.78
C VAL A 56 31.51 4.04 2.88
N GLU A 57 32.29 3.72 3.93
CA GLU A 57 33.67 4.18 4.07
C GLU A 57 34.60 3.66 2.96
N SER A 58 34.30 2.50 2.41
CA SER A 58 35.08 1.93 1.29
C SER A 58 34.84 2.66 -0.05
N LEU A 59 33.76 3.43 -0.15
CA LEU A 59 33.41 4.18 -1.36
C LEU A 59 34.27 5.45 -1.56
N SER A 60 34.25 5.99 -2.77
CA SER A 60 34.95 7.23 -3.08
C SER A 60 34.45 8.42 -2.23
N ALA A 61 35.30 9.41 -1.99
CA ALA A 61 34.93 10.62 -1.23
C ALA A 61 33.69 11.34 -1.84
N TYR A 62 33.55 11.30 -3.15
CA TYR A 62 32.38 11.84 -3.84
C TYR A 62 31.11 11.08 -3.50
N ALA A 63 31.10 9.76 -3.55
CA ALA A 63 29.94 8.93 -3.19
C ALA A 63 29.55 9.10 -1.71
N ARG A 64 30.55 9.24 -0.81
CA ARG A 64 30.29 9.49 0.62
C ARG A 64 29.58 10.82 0.90
N GLN A 65 29.81 11.86 0.09
CA GLN A 65 29.10 13.14 0.23
C GLN A 65 27.59 13.01 -0.01
N PHE A 66 27.16 12.08 -0.89
CA PHE A 66 25.76 11.84 -1.19
C PHE A 66 25.08 10.90 -0.19
N LEU A 67 25.82 9.94 0.38
CA LEU A 67 25.28 8.93 1.30
C LEU A 67 25.26 9.39 2.76
N GLY A 68 25.91 10.51 3.07
CA GLY A 68 26.03 11.02 4.43
C GLY A 68 27.07 10.26 5.25
N GLN A 69 27.44 10.83 6.41
CA GLN A 69 28.30 10.20 7.37
C GLN A 69 27.41 9.37 8.32
N MET A 70 27.68 8.09 8.44
CA MET A 70 26.97 7.21 9.37
C MET A 70 27.65 7.23 10.71
N ASP A 71 26.85 7.34 11.79
CA ASP A 71 27.37 7.25 13.14
C ASP A 71 27.89 5.84 13.42
N LYS A 72 29.00 5.75 14.13
CA LYS A 72 29.56 4.48 14.59
C LYS A 72 28.65 3.91 15.68
N PRO A 73 28.15 2.66 15.53
CA PRO A 73 27.39 2.03 16.60
C PRO A 73 28.25 1.89 17.88
N ASP A 74 27.59 1.89 19.03
CA ASP A 74 28.26 1.72 20.33
C ASP A 74 28.65 0.26 20.54
N VAL A 75 29.82 -0.09 20.01
CA VAL A 75 30.40 -1.43 20.05
C VAL A 75 31.94 -1.32 20.07
N ASP A 76 32.60 -2.19 20.80
CA ASP A 76 34.05 -2.18 20.85
C ASP A 76 34.68 -2.64 19.53
N ALA A 77 34.28 -3.78 19.04
CA ALA A 77 34.73 -4.34 17.76
C ALA A 77 33.69 -5.31 17.15
N ILE A 78 33.66 -5.37 15.81
CA ILE A 78 32.99 -6.45 15.07
C ILE A 78 33.97 -6.98 14.03
N GLU A 79 34.24 -8.26 14.06
CA GLU A 79 35.13 -8.95 13.12
C GLU A 79 34.34 -9.92 12.23
N GLY A 80 34.84 -10.25 11.06
CA GLY A 80 34.21 -11.23 10.15
C GLY A 80 32.98 -10.74 9.36
N LEU A 81 32.67 -9.43 9.36
CA LEU A 81 31.53 -8.89 8.61
C LEU A 81 31.71 -9.02 7.09
N SER A 82 30.66 -9.49 6.43
CA SER A 82 30.45 -9.39 4.98
C SER A 82 29.66 -8.10 4.64
N PRO A 83 29.60 -7.71 3.34
CA PRO A 83 28.65 -6.69 2.90
C PRO A 83 27.25 -7.00 3.39
N ALA A 84 26.60 -6.05 4.08
CA ALA A 84 25.33 -6.27 4.74
C ALA A 84 24.16 -5.64 3.96
N ILE A 85 23.08 -6.41 3.81
CA ILE A 85 21.82 -5.96 3.22
C ILE A 85 20.70 -6.17 4.24
N SER A 86 19.95 -5.09 4.52
CA SER A 86 18.79 -5.11 5.40
C SER A 86 17.50 -5.24 4.61
N ILE A 87 16.59 -6.09 5.10
CA ILE A 87 15.22 -6.25 4.59
C ILE A 87 14.26 -6.00 5.77
N ASP A 88 13.93 -4.73 5.97
CA ASP A 88 13.05 -4.26 7.05
C ASP A 88 11.61 -4.05 6.59
N GLN A 89 10.70 -3.83 7.54
CA GLN A 89 9.27 -3.60 7.28
C GLN A 89 8.93 -2.14 6.95
N LYS A 90 9.80 -1.19 7.27
CA LYS A 90 9.43 0.22 7.47
C LYS A 90 9.10 1.06 6.25
N THR A 91 9.21 0.57 5.01
CA THR A 91 9.04 1.46 3.85
C THR A 91 8.18 0.88 2.74
N THR A 92 6.88 1.08 2.84
CA THR A 92 6.05 1.09 1.63
C THR A 92 6.27 2.43 0.92
N SER A 93 6.68 2.38 -0.34
CA SER A 93 6.79 3.58 -1.16
C SER A 93 5.44 4.28 -1.26
N ARG A 94 5.35 5.54 -0.83
CA ARG A 94 4.14 6.36 -0.99
C ARG A 94 3.99 6.93 -2.41
N ASN A 95 4.92 6.61 -3.31
CA ASN A 95 4.85 7.08 -4.68
C ASN A 95 3.72 6.35 -5.43
N PRO A 96 2.69 7.06 -5.92
CA PRO A 96 1.54 6.44 -6.60
C PRO A 96 1.92 5.80 -7.96
N ARG A 97 3.12 6.07 -8.46
CA ARG A 97 3.65 5.46 -9.68
C ARG A 97 4.39 4.16 -9.44
N SER A 98 4.74 3.84 -8.19
CA SER A 98 5.37 2.56 -7.86
C SER A 98 4.34 1.44 -7.85
N THR A 99 4.62 0.36 -8.57
CA THR A 99 3.80 -0.87 -8.63
C THR A 99 4.64 -2.08 -8.30
N VAL A 100 4.02 -3.22 -8.01
CA VAL A 100 4.72 -4.49 -7.82
C VAL A 100 5.66 -4.75 -9.01
N GLY A 101 5.17 -4.62 -10.24
CA GLY A 101 5.97 -4.83 -11.45
C GLY A 101 7.19 -3.92 -11.57
N THR A 102 7.09 -2.64 -11.12
CA THR A 102 8.24 -1.71 -11.18
C THR A 102 9.24 -1.94 -10.05
N VAL A 103 8.78 -2.28 -8.85
CA VAL A 103 9.66 -2.55 -7.70
C VAL A 103 10.45 -3.85 -7.90
N THR A 104 9.87 -4.83 -8.59
CA THR A 104 10.51 -6.11 -8.92
C THR A 104 11.32 -6.07 -10.22
N GLU A 105 11.36 -4.92 -10.89
CA GLU A 105 11.99 -4.73 -12.21
C GLU A 105 11.35 -5.57 -13.35
N ILE A 106 10.35 -6.38 -13.07
CA ILE A 106 9.65 -7.20 -14.08
C ILE A 106 9.08 -6.30 -15.18
N TYR A 107 8.56 -5.12 -14.80
CA TYR A 107 8.00 -4.16 -15.75
C TYR A 107 9.04 -3.65 -16.75
N ASP A 108 10.30 -3.51 -16.38
CA ASP A 108 11.38 -3.09 -17.27
C ASP A 108 11.68 -4.14 -18.34
N TYR A 109 11.66 -5.42 -17.96
CA TYR A 109 11.76 -6.52 -18.92
C TYR A 109 10.51 -6.64 -19.81
N LEU A 110 9.31 -6.38 -19.27
CA LEU A 110 8.09 -6.34 -20.08
C LEU A 110 8.16 -5.25 -21.14
N ARG A 111 8.61 -4.04 -20.78
CA ARG A 111 8.80 -2.94 -21.76
C ARG A 111 9.75 -3.33 -22.86
N LEU A 112 10.86 -3.99 -22.50
CA LEU A 112 11.84 -4.47 -23.47
C LEU A 112 11.25 -5.56 -24.37
N LEU A 113 10.51 -6.50 -23.79
CA LEU A 113 9.85 -7.58 -24.54
C LEU A 113 8.86 -7.02 -25.56
N TYR A 114 7.97 -6.11 -25.15
CA TYR A 114 7.00 -5.48 -26.05
C TYR A 114 7.64 -4.63 -27.13
N ALA A 115 8.77 -3.97 -26.83
CA ALA A 115 9.50 -3.19 -27.81
C ALA A 115 10.21 -4.06 -28.88
N ARG A 116 10.54 -5.32 -28.56
CA ARG A 116 11.34 -6.20 -29.44
C ARG A 116 10.52 -7.19 -30.24
N VAL A 117 9.48 -7.78 -29.63
CA VAL A 117 8.66 -8.84 -30.23
C VAL A 117 7.17 -8.52 -30.25
N GLY A 118 6.76 -7.38 -29.72
CA GLY A 118 5.38 -6.94 -29.74
C GLY A 118 4.92 -6.58 -31.14
N LYS A 119 3.71 -6.99 -31.49
CA LYS A 119 3.08 -6.75 -32.79
C LYS A 119 2.06 -5.61 -32.67
N PRO A 120 2.28 -4.48 -33.38
CA PRO A 120 1.34 -3.38 -33.37
C PRO A 120 0.04 -3.76 -34.08
N HIS A 121 -1.10 -3.35 -33.51
CA HIS A 121 -2.45 -3.55 -34.06
C HIS A 121 -3.20 -2.23 -34.08
N CYS A 122 -4.14 -2.11 -35.01
CA CYS A 122 -5.04 -0.97 -35.01
C CYS A 122 -6.09 -1.13 -33.92
N PRO A 123 -6.25 -0.18 -32.97
CA PRO A 123 -7.22 -0.27 -31.89
C PRO A 123 -8.68 -0.19 -32.36
N GLU A 124 -8.94 0.34 -33.57
CA GLU A 124 -10.26 0.47 -34.18
C GLU A 124 -10.63 -0.72 -35.07
N HIS A 125 -9.66 -1.23 -35.85
CA HIS A 125 -9.92 -2.30 -36.84
C HIS A 125 -9.38 -3.67 -36.39
N GLY A 126 -8.56 -3.75 -35.35
CA GLY A 126 -8.01 -5.00 -34.84
C GLY A 126 -6.97 -5.69 -35.72
N ILE A 127 -6.60 -5.08 -36.85
CA ILE A 127 -5.64 -5.66 -37.80
C ILE A 127 -4.18 -5.39 -37.34
N GLU A 128 -3.30 -6.32 -37.62
CA GLU A 128 -1.87 -6.14 -37.40
C GLU A 128 -1.33 -5.06 -38.36
N ILE A 129 -0.52 -4.15 -37.80
CA ILE A 129 0.07 -3.03 -38.56
C ILE A 129 1.54 -3.37 -38.77
N THR A 130 1.95 -3.53 -40.02
CA THR A 130 3.34 -3.81 -40.38
C THR A 130 3.97 -2.60 -41.05
N SER A 131 5.27 -2.40 -40.82
CA SER A 131 6.08 -1.51 -41.66
C SER A 131 6.59 -2.29 -42.85
N GLN A 132 6.62 -1.64 -44.00
CA GLN A 132 7.09 -2.27 -45.24
C GLN A 132 8.26 -1.49 -45.78
N THR A 133 9.30 -2.19 -46.26
CA THR A 133 10.40 -1.58 -46.98
C THR A 133 9.98 -1.25 -48.41
N ILE A 134 10.65 -0.29 -49.05
CA ILE A 134 10.39 0.04 -50.46
C ILE A 134 10.51 -1.18 -51.34
N GLU A 135 11.51 -2.02 -51.10
CA GLU A 135 11.65 -3.30 -51.86
C GLU A 135 10.45 -4.18 -51.72
N GLN A 136 9.92 -4.38 -50.52
CA GLN A 136 8.70 -5.19 -50.28
C GLN A 136 7.45 -4.58 -50.93
N MET A 137 7.37 -3.25 -50.95
CA MET A 137 6.29 -2.54 -51.65
C MET A 137 6.38 -2.77 -53.15
N VAL A 138 7.58 -2.66 -53.72
CA VAL A 138 7.85 -2.92 -55.14
C VAL A 138 7.49 -4.37 -55.52
N ASP A 139 8.00 -5.34 -54.71
CA ASP A 139 7.73 -6.74 -54.97
C ASP A 139 6.21 -7.02 -54.96
N ARG A 140 5.48 -6.49 -54.00
CA ARG A 140 4.03 -6.65 -53.86
C ARG A 140 3.27 -6.01 -55.03
N ILE A 141 3.71 -4.86 -55.53
CA ILE A 141 3.10 -4.17 -56.67
C ILE A 141 3.41 -4.91 -57.98
N LEU A 142 4.57 -5.53 -58.10
CA LEU A 142 4.95 -6.29 -59.28
C LEU A 142 4.27 -7.68 -59.38
N GLU A 143 3.56 -8.11 -58.31
CA GLU A 143 2.68 -9.31 -58.41
C GLU A 143 1.47 -9.10 -59.30
N TYR A 144 1.09 -7.87 -59.65
CA TYR A 144 0.00 -7.60 -60.57
C TYR A 144 0.40 -7.95 -62.01
N PRO A 145 -0.60 -8.38 -62.81
CA PRO A 145 -0.35 -8.76 -64.21
C PRO A 145 0.34 -7.66 -65.07
N GLU A 146 1.10 -8.10 -66.05
CA GLU A 146 1.67 -7.14 -67.04
C GLU A 146 0.55 -6.30 -67.71
N ARG A 147 0.86 -5.00 -67.93
CA ARG A 147 -0.05 -3.98 -68.45
C ARG A 147 -1.07 -3.42 -67.46
N THR A 148 -1.05 -3.85 -66.19
CA THR A 148 -1.85 -3.18 -65.19
C THR A 148 -1.45 -1.75 -65.04
N LYS A 149 -2.39 -0.82 -65.03
CA LYS A 149 -2.17 0.62 -64.88
C LYS A 149 -2.38 0.99 -63.42
N LEU A 150 -1.41 1.68 -62.84
CA LEU A 150 -1.46 2.14 -61.46
C LEU A 150 -0.99 3.57 -61.31
N GLN A 151 -1.45 4.25 -60.27
CA GLN A 151 -1.05 5.57 -59.88
C GLN A 151 -0.38 5.52 -58.49
N VAL A 152 0.76 6.17 -58.39
CA VAL A 152 1.44 6.33 -57.09
C VAL A 152 1.00 7.67 -56.50
N LEU A 153 0.34 7.62 -55.37
CA LEU A 153 -0.28 8.77 -54.72
C LEU A 153 0.37 8.99 -53.34
N ALA A 154 0.67 10.26 -53.02
CA ALA A 154 1.16 10.66 -51.72
C ALA A 154 0.00 11.27 -50.88
N PRO A 155 -0.51 10.63 -49.83
CA PRO A 155 -1.56 11.19 -48.99
C PRO A 155 -1.00 12.27 -48.05
N ILE A 156 -1.44 13.53 -48.27
CA ILE A 156 -1.00 14.68 -47.49
C ILE A 156 -2.01 15.12 -46.45
N VAL A 157 -3.29 15.05 -46.80
CA VAL A 157 -4.39 15.32 -45.87
C VAL A 157 -5.30 14.09 -45.87
N SER A 158 -5.56 13.55 -44.71
CA SER A 158 -6.50 12.39 -44.55
C SER A 158 -7.64 12.77 -43.60
N GLY A 159 -8.83 12.96 -44.14
CA GLY A 159 -10.07 13.18 -43.39
C GLY A 159 -10.07 14.38 -42.42
N ARG A 160 -9.34 15.44 -42.72
CA ARG A 160 -9.25 16.66 -41.87
C ARG A 160 -10.17 17.77 -42.39
N LYS A 161 -10.82 18.47 -41.43
CA LYS A 161 -11.63 19.66 -41.77
C LYS A 161 -10.72 20.84 -42.12
N GLY A 162 -11.12 21.61 -43.08
CA GLY A 162 -10.39 22.83 -43.49
C GLY A 162 -10.43 23.08 -44.99
N ALA A 163 -10.19 24.30 -45.40
CA ALA A 163 -10.04 24.69 -46.81
C ALA A 163 -8.65 24.34 -47.39
N HIS A 164 -7.70 23.92 -46.59
CA HIS A 164 -6.34 23.45 -46.95
C HIS A 164 -5.55 24.28 -47.97
N VAL A 165 -5.87 25.58 -48.14
CA VAL A 165 -5.28 26.48 -49.13
C VAL A 165 -3.75 26.51 -49.06
N LYS A 166 -3.19 26.61 -47.84
CA LYS A 166 -1.74 26.63 -47.65
C LYS A 166 -1.04 25.34 -48.10
N VAL A 167 -1.71 24.18 -47.91
CA VAL A 167 -1.19 22.88 -48.31
C VAL A 167 -1.18 22.78 -49.84
N LEU A 168 -2.28 23.15 -50.48
CA LEU A 168 -2.37 23.17 -51.94
C LEU A 168 -1.35 24.13 -52.58
N ASP A 169 -1.18 25.30 -52.01
CA ASP A 169 -0.15 26.26 -52.49
C ASP A 169 1.28 25.75 -52.32
N GLN A 170 1.56 25.03 -51.26
CA GLN A 170 2.87 24.43 -51.01
C GLN A 170 3.19 23.34 -52.04
N ILE A 171 2.20 22.47 -52.34
CA ILE A 171 2.33 21.41 -53.31
C ILE A 171 2.53 22.01 -54.72
N ARG A 172 1.78 23.07 -55.06
CA ARG A 172 1.92 23.81 -56.34
C ARG A 172 3.32 24.38 -56.47
N LYS A 173 3.87 24.99 -55.44
CA LYS A 173 5.24 25.52 -55.45
C LYS A 173 6.33 24.46 -55.60
N GLN A 174 6.05 23.23 -55.18
CA GLN A 174 6.95 22.08 -55.32
C GLN A 174 6.92 21.49 -56.76
N GLY A 175 6.07 22.03 -57.63
CA GLY A 175 6.00 21.61 -59.03
C GLY A 175 5.11 20.44 -59.38
N TYR A 176 4.28 20.00 -58.42
CA TYR A 176 3.29 18.94 -58.69
C TYR A 176 2.13 19.54 -59.53
N VAL A 177 1.54 18.70 -60.41
CA VAL A 177 0.53 19.15 -61.36
C VAL A 177 -0.86 18.67 -61.00
N ARG A 178 -0.99 17.48 -60.40
CA ARG A 178 -2.24 16.82 -60.16
C ARG A 178 -2.38 16.35 -58.72
N VAL A 179 -3.60 16.48 -58.22
CA VAL A 179 -4.02 15.99 -56.90
C VAL A 179 -5.29 15.20 -57.06
N ARG A 180 -5.55 14.29 -56.15
CA ARG A 180 -6.86 13.65 -55.99
C ARG A 180 -7.46 14.21 -54.69
N ILE A 181 -8.64 14.74 -54.77
CA ILE A 181 -9.34 15.36 -53.61
C ILE A 181 -10.68 14.60 -53.43
N ASP A 182 -10.85 14.02 -52.26
CA ASP A 182 -12.06 13.23 -51.91
C ASP A 182 -12.39 12.13 -52.91
N GLY A 183 -11.36 11.59 -53.60
CA GLY A 183 -11.49 10.55 -54.61
C GLY A 183 -11.54 11.10 -56.05
N GLU A 184 -11.72 12.41 -56.24
CA GLU A 184 -11.83 13.00 -57.59
C GLU A 184 -10.49 13.66 -58.02
N MET A 185 -10.10 13.49 -59.23
CA MET A 185 -8.88 14.05 -59.82
C MET A 185 -9.05 15.53 -60.16
N ALA A 186 -8.13 16.37 -59.68
CA ALA A 186 -8.08 17.81 -59.97
C ALA A 186 -6.71 18.24 -60.42
N GLU A 187 -6.65 19.24 -61.26
CA GLU A 187 -5.38 19.91 -61.66
C GLU A 187 -5.09 21.08 -60.73
N LEU A 188 -3.82 21.16 -60.21
CA LEU A 188 -3.43 22.25 -59.33
C LEU A 188 -3.38 23.62 -60.03
N SER A 189 -3.48 23.67 -61.37
CA SER A 189 -3.67 24.89 -62.17
C SER A 189 -5.05 25.51 -61.98
N ASP A 190 -6.04 24.72 -61.57
CA ASP A 190 -7.42 25.17 -61.40
C ASP A 190 -7.61 25.83 -60.04
N ASP A 191 -8.62 26.69 -59.91
CA ASP A 191 -9.03 27.27 -58.63
C ASP A 191 -9.78 26.23 -57.83
N ILE A 192 -9.08 25.63 -56.83
CA ILE A 192 -9.64 24.59 -55.98
C ILE A 192 -10.14 25.24 -54.69
N GLU A 193 -11.46 25.36 -54.57
CA GLU A 193 -12.13 25.81 -53.34
C GLU A 193 -12.69 24.63 -52.55
N LEU A 194 -12.21 24.45 -51.30
CA LEU A 194 -12.66 23.40 -50.40
C LEU A 194 -13.50 23.98 -49.25
N GLU A 195 -14.59 23.26 -48.90
CA GLU A 195 -15.48 23.66 -47.81
C GLU A 195 -14.81 23.53 -46.44
N LYS A 196 -14.64 24.64 -45.73
CA LYS A 196 -13.95 24.73 -44.45
C LYS A 196 -14.51 23.77 -43.34
N ASN A 197 -15.78 23.43 -43.40
CA ASN A 197 -16.48 22.66 -42.38
C ASN A 197 -16.58 21.16 -42.73
N LYS A 198 -16.23 20.73 -43.93
CA LYS A 198 -16.14 19.33 -44.36
C LYS A 198 -14.77 18.72 -44.11
N LYS A 199 -14.74 17.42 -43.98
CA LYS A 199 -13.49 16.65 -43.94
C LYS A 199 -13.05 16.38 -45.36
N HIS A 200 -11.80 16.67 -45.67
CA HIS A 200 -11.21 16.43 -46.97
C HIS A 200 -10.02 15.50 -46.87
N SER A 201 -9.84 14.69 -47.95
CA SER A 201 -8.63 13.89 -48.19
C SER A 201 -7.94 14.44 -49.43
N ILE A 202 -6.64 14.68 -49.37
CA ILE A 202 -5.86 15.22 -50.48
C ILE A 202 -4.67 14.31 -50.71
N GLU A 203 -4.57 13.70 -51.87
CA GLU A 203 -3.43 12.89 -52.31
C GLU A 203 -2.78 13.55 -53.53
N VAL A 204 -1.47 13.61 -53.53
CA VAL A 204 -0.67 14.14 -54.69
C VAL A 204 -0.31 12.98 -55.59
N VAL A 205 -0.59 13.13 -56.89
CA VAL A 205 -0.18 12.15 -57.90
C VAL A 205 1.31 12.32 -58.19
N ILE A 206 2.08 11.30 -57.80
CA ILE A 206 3.54 11.30 -57.99
C ILE A 206 3.91 10.77 -59.38
N ASP A 207 3.35 9.61 -59.72
CA ASP A 207 3.61 8.96 -60.99
C ASP A 207 2.41 8.10 -61.46
N ARG A 208 2.38 7.83 -62.79
CA ARG A 208 1.47 6.90 -63.43
C ARG A 208 2.27 5.82 -64.12
N ILE A 209 2.18 4.61 -63.67
CA ILE A 209 3.02 3.50 -64.09
C ILE A 209 2.18 2.39 -64.68
N VAL A 210 2.75 1.72 -65.65
CA VAL A 210 2.21 0.49 -66.21
C VAL A 210 3.15 -0.64 -65.87
N VAL A 211 2.64 -1.71 -65.24
CA VAL A 211 3.45 -2.88 -64.86
C VAL A 211 4.01 -3.53 -66.14
N LYS A 212 5.34 -3.58 -66.23
CA LYS A 212 6.07 -4.21 -67.33
C LYS A 212 7.46 -4.63 -66.83
N GLU A 213 8.11 -5.51 -67.53
CA GLU A 213 9.50 -5.90 -67.26
C GLU A 213 10.42 -4.65 -67.20
N GLY A 214 11.28 -4.57 -66.17
CA GLY A 214 12.22 -3.49 -65.99
C GLY A 214 11.66 -2.20 -65.35
N VAL A 215 10.40 -2.15 -64.87
CA VAL A 215 9.79 -0.97 -64.23
C VAL A 215 10.17 -0.78 -62.76
N ALA A 216 10.81 -1.76 -62.14
CA ALA A 216 11.13 -1.78 -60.72
C ALA A 216 11.88 -0.56 -60.22
N ALA A 217 12.93 -0.12 -60.93
CA ALA A 217 13.73 1.04 -60.56
C ALA A 217 12.90 2.34 -60.53
N ARG A 218 12.10 2.56 -61.55
CA ARG A 218 11.21 3.75 -61.67
C ARG A 218 10.13 3.73 -60.58
N LEU A 219 9.59 2.52 -60.28
CA LEU A 219 8.59 2.34 -59.23
C LEU A 219 9.23 2.65 -57.83
N SER A 220 10.45 2.17 -57.60
CA SER A 220 11.19 2.48 -56.36
C SER A 220 11.38 4.01 -56.18
N ASP A 221 11.83 4.72 -57.20
CA ASP A 221 12.03 6.17 -57.15
C ASP A 221 10.73 6.94 -56.91
N SER A 222 9.62 6.46 -57.51
CA SER A 222 8.29 7.03 -57.32
C SER A 222 7.75 6.78 -55.93
N LEU A 223 7.95 5.58 -55.40
CA LEU A 223 7.58 5.22 -54.01
C LEU A 223 8.38 6.05 -52.99
N GLU A 224 9.70 6.19 -53.18
CA GLU A 224 10.55 7.00 -52.29
C GLU A 224 10.09 8.47 -52.26
N THR A 225 9.76 9.02 -53.42
CA THR A 225 9.22 10.38 -53.54
C THR A 225 7.84 10.50 -52.84
N ALA A 226 6.97 9.52 -53.02
CA ALA A 226 5.67 9.50 -52.41
C ALA A 226 5.73 9.36 -50.88
N LEU A 227 6.58 8.47 -50.40
CA LEU A 227 6.80 8.25 -48.95
C LEU A 227 7.36 9.52 -48.31
N ARG A 228 8.33 10.18 -48.91
CA ARG A 228 8.90 11.45 -48.41
C ARG A 228 7.82 12.54 -48.32
N LEU A 229 6.94 12.67 -49.31
CA LEU A 229 5.90 13.69 -49.37
C LEU A 229 4.72 13.35 -48.47
N GLY A 230 4.34 12.05 -48.41
CA GLY A 230 3.23 11.52 -47.60
C GLY A 230 3.60 11.17 -46.15
N GLU A 231 4.75 11.67 -45.66
CA GLU A 231 5.23 11.41 -44.29
C GLU A 231 5.27 9.89 -43.96
N GLY A 232 5.97 9.14 -44.85
CA GLY A 232 6.12 7.68 -44.71
C GLY A 232 4.91 6.86 -45.17
N ARG A 233 3.93 7.45 -45.84
CA ARG A 233 2.77 6.78 -46.40
C ARG A 233 2.67 6.96 -47.92
N VAL A 234 2.26 5.90 -48.60
CA VAL A 234 2.01 5.94 -50.03
C VAL A 234 0.76 5.11 -50.36
N MET A 235 -0.04 5.60 -51.30
CA MET A 235 -1.20 4.91 -51.78
C MET A 235 -0.99 4.52 -53.26
N ILE A 236 -1.28 3.30 -53.61
CA ILE A 236 -1.29 2.81 -54.98
C ILE A 236 -2.74 2.57 -55.39
N ASP A 237 -3.17 3.36 -56.37
CA ASP A 237 -4.46 3.17 -56.98
C ASP A 237 -4.29 2.27 -58.22
N VAL A 238 -4.77 1.04 -58.15
CA VAL A 238 -4.75 0.11 -59.25
C VAL A 238 -6.04 0.35 -60.07
N ILE A 239 -5.86 1.04 -61.21
CA ILE A 239 -7.00 1.54 -61.98
C ILE A 239 -7.95 0.44 -62.39
N GLY A 240 -9.15 0.48 -61.83
CA GLY A 240 -10.22 -0.48 -62.12
C GLY A 240 -10.28 -1.68 -61.20
N GLU A 241 -9.43 -1.74 -60.18
CA GLU A 241 -9.40 -2.79 -59.17
C GLU A 241 -9.50 -2.23 -57.76
N GLU A 242 -8.39 -2.16 -57.04
CA GLU A 242 -8.33 -1.80 -55.62
C GLU A 242 -7.32 -0.70 -55.34
N GLU A 243 -7.46 -0.05 -54.20
CA GLU A 243 -6.47 0.87 -53.64
C GLU A 243 -5.60 0.15 -52.59
N LEU A 244 -4.29 0.22 -52.71
CA LEU A 244 -3.36 -0.35 -51.75
C LEU A 244 -2.68 0.79 -50.98
N MET A 245 -2.73 0.74 -49.64
CA MET A 245 -2.00 1.66 -48.78
C MET A 245 -0.76 0.96 -48.24
N PHE A 246 0.40 1.57 -48.50
CA PHE A 246 1.68 1.12 -47.91
C PHE A 246 2.21 2.17 -46.95
N SER A 247 3.03 1.75 -45.99
CA SER A 247 3.65 2.66 -45.03
C SER A 247 5.02 2.15 -44.60
N GLU A 248 5.99 3.05 -44.56
CA GLU A 248 7.28 2.80 -43.89
C GLU A 248 7.14 2.74 -42.35
N HIS A 249 6.09 3.36 -41.82
CA HIS A 249 5.78 3.35 -40.40
C HIS A 249 4.68 2.33 -40.12
N HIS A 250 4.60 1.88 -38.89
CA HIS A 250 3.46 1.07 -38.45
C HIS A 250 2.16 1.89 -38.50
N ALA A 251 1.43 1.83 -39.58
CA ALA A 251 0.21 2.58 -39.81
C ALA A 251 -0.95 1.70 -40.30
N CYS A 252 -2.16 1.96 -39.80
CA CYS A 252 -3.36 1.29 -40.24
C CYS A 252 -3.80 1.80 -41.63
N PRO A 253 -4.03 0.95 -42.61
CA PRO A 253 -4.45 1.37 -43.93
C PRO A 253 -5.88 1.98 -43.98
N HIS A 254 -6.74 1.65 -43.01
CA HIS A 254 -8.15 2.10 -43.02
C HIS A 254 -8.37 3.42 -42.31
N CYS A 255 -7.76 3.65 -41.10
CA CYS A 255 -7.99 4.88 -40.31
C CYS A 255 -6.76 5.78 -40.20
N GLY A 256 -5.61 5.36 -40.73
CA GLY A 256 -4.38 6.12 -40.62
C GLY A 256 -3.77 6.16 -39.22
N PHE A 257 -4.29 5.36 -38.27
CA PHE A 257 -3.68 5.21 -36.95
C PHE A 257 -2.26 4.68 -37.10
N SER A 258 -1.28 5.40 -36.62
CA SER A 258 0.13 5.06 -36.76
C SER A 258 0.83 4.99 -35.41
N ILE A 259 1.79 4.08 -35.30
CA ILE A 259 2.67 3.93 -34.15
C ILE A 259 4.07 4.24 -34.62
N GLY A 260 4.80 5.10 -33.91
CA GLY A 260 6.21 5.37 -34.17
C GLY A 260 7.08 4.15 -33.86
N GLU A 261 8.38 4.35 -33.78
CA GLU A 261 9.33 3.30 -33.44
C GLU A 261 8.95 2.63 -32.11
N LEU A 262 9.00 1.29 -32.08
CA LEU A 262 8.73 0.51 -30.88
C LEU A 262 9.96 0.54 -29.96
N GLU A 263 10.04 1.57 -29.14
CA GLU A 263 11.08 1.72 -28.13
C GLU A 263 10.57 1.40 -26.72
N PRO A 264 11.42 0.92 -25.80
CA PRO A 264 11.00 0.64 -24.42
C PRO A 264 10.38 1.84 -23.70
N ARG A 265 10.73 3.08 -24.07
CA ARG A 265 10.15 4.31 -23.48
C ARG A 265 8.68 4.51 -23.84
N LEU A 266 8.20 3.94 -24.96
CA LEU A 266 6.79 3.98 -25.35
C LEU A 266 5.90 3.22 -24.34
N PHE A 267 6.44 2.19 -23.72
CA PHE A 267 5.74 1.36 -22.73
C PHE A 267 5.97 1.81 -21.28
N SER A 268 6.58 2.99 -21.06
CA SER A 268 6.83 3.54 -19.74
C SER A 268 5.76 4.56 -19.36
N PHE A 269 4.99 4.28 -18.34
CA PHE A 269 4.03 5.24 -17.77
C PHE A 269 4.71 6.34 -16.92
N ASN A 270 6.01 6.23 -16.65
CA ASN A 270 6.82 7.26 -15.99
C ASN A 270 7.48 8.21 -16.98
N SER A 271 7.34 7.94 -18.28
CA SER A 271 7.86 8.77 -19.37
C SER A 271 6.73 9.50 -20.10
N PRO A 272 6.87 10.78 -20.43
CA PRO A 272 5.89 11.52 -21.24
C PRO A 272 5.60 10.87 -22.60
N PHE A 273 6.53 10.05 -23.11
CA PHE A 273 6.36 9.34 -24.38
C PHE A 273 5.32 8.23 -24.30
N GLY A 274 5.23 7.52 -23.18
CA GLY A 274 4.32 6.40 -22.99
C GLY A 274 3.14 6.68 -22.07
N ALA A 275 3.24 7.68 -21.19
CA ALA A 275 2.22 8.00 -20.22
C ALA A 275 0.91 8.48 -20.86
N CYS A 276 -0.22 8.03 -20.34
CA CYS A 276 -1.52 8.57 -20.74
C CYS A 276 -1.58 10.08 -20.45
N PRO A 277 -1.89 10.93 -21.42
CA PRO A 277 -1.88 12.39 -21.26
C PRO A 277 -2.99 12.92 -20.33
N THR A 278 -4.03 12.10 -20.06
CA THR A 278 -5.17 12.50 -19.22
C THR A 278 -4.86 12.31 -17.73
N CYS A 279 -4.07 11.32 -17.36
CA CYS A 279 -3.73 11.00 -15.96
C CYS A 279 -2.21 11.04 -15.69
N ASP A 280 -1.40 11.50 -16.63
CA ASP A 280 0.07 11.56 -16.50
C ASP A 280 0.71 10.27 -16.02
N GLY A 281 0.18 9.12 -16.46
CA GLY A 281 0.66 7.80 -16.08
C GLY A 281 0.22 7.29 -14.70
N LEU A 282 -0.69 7.98 -14.02
CA LEU A 282 -1.22 7.54 -12.73
C LEU A 282 -2.25 6.42 -12.84
N GLY A 283 -2.94 6.33 -13.98
CA GLY A 283 -4.02 5.35 -14.20
C GLY A 283 -5.34 5.71 -13.54
N MET A 284 -5.31 6.65 -12.62
CA MET A 284 -6.46 7.09 -11.83
C MET A 284 -6.58 8.61 -11.88
N LYS A 285 -7.78 9.10 -11.62
CA LYS A 285 -8.07 10.52 -11.43
C LYS A 285 -8.77 10.71 -10.09
N LEU A 286 -8.35 11.72 -9.35
CA LEU A 286 -9.09 12.19 -8.20
C LEU A 286 -10.28 13.01 -8.72
N GLU A 287 -11.48 12.56 -8.43
CA GLU A 287 -12.73 13.26 -8.76
C GLU A 287 -13.55 13.47 -7.49
N VAL A 288 -14.24 14.60 -7.41
CA VAL A 288 -15.13 14.85 -6.28
C VAL A 288 -16.28 13.85 -6.34
N ASP A 289 -16.52 13.16 -5.24
CA ASP A 289 -17.50 12.09 -5.14
C ASP A 289 -18.76 12.61 -4.43
N ALA A 290 -19.89 12.53 -5.11
CA ALA A 290 -21.17 12.98 -4.57
C ALA A 290 -21.56 12.21 -3.30
N ASP A 291 -21.22 10.92 -3.19
CA ASP A 291 -21.51 10.12 -1.99
C ASP A 291 -20.63 10.53 -0.79
N LEU A 292 -19.42 11.03 -1.03
CA LEU A 292 -18.57 11.60 0.02
C LEU A 292 -18.99 13.03 0.40
N VAL A 293 -19.55 13.77 -0.55
CA VAL A 293 -20.09 15.11 -0.31
C VAL A 293 -21.39 15.05 0.48
N ILE A 294 -22.23 14.05 0.22
CA ILE A 294 -23.47 13.76 0.95
C ILE A 294 -23.39 12.36 1.55
N PRO A 295 -22.64 12.19 2.66
CA PRO A 295 -22.38 10.88 3.24
C PRO A 295 -23.61 10.25 3.91
N ASN A 296 -24.59 11.06 4.33
CA ASN A 296 -25.82 10.60 4.92
C ASN A 296 -27.01 11.20 4.18
N GLN A 297 -27.66 10.41 3.37
CA GLN A 297 -28.82 10.80 2.59
C GLN A 297 -30.13 10.85 3.40
N ASP A 298 -30.13 10.36 4.65
CA ASP A 298 -31.27 10.52 5.58
C ASP A 298 -31.37 11.92 6.17
N LEU A 299 -30.32 12.74 6.06
CA LEU A 299 -30.31 14.13 6.46
C LEU A 299 -30.92 15.01 5.36
N SER A 300 -31.59 16.08 5.78
CA SER A 300 -32.04 17.14 4.90
C SER A 300 -30.92 18.17 4.63
N LEU A 301 -31.09 19.01 3.62
CA LEU A 301 -30.13 20.07 3.29
C LEU A 301 -29.97 21.07 4.46
N LYS A 302 -31.01 21.30 5.22
CA LYS A 302 -31.02 22.14 6.42
C LYS A 302 -30.30 21.52 7.60
N GLU A 303 -30.28 20.17 7.68
CA GLU A 303 -29.54 19.40 8.69
C GLU A 303 -28.08 19.18 8.32
N ASN A 304 -27.55 19.95 7.37
CA ASN A 304 -26.17 19.88 6.89
C ASN A 304 -25.81 18.54 6.20
N ALA A 305 -26.69 18.03 5.35
CA ALA A 305 -26.39 16.85 4.50
C ALA A 305 -25.15 17.05 3.63
N ILE A 306 -24.84 18.30 3.21
CA ILE A 306 -23.64 18.65 2.43
C ILE A 306 -22.47 18.85 3.39
N ALA A 307 -21.69 17.80 3.60
CA ALA A 307 -20.62 17.77 4.59
C ALA A 307 -19.53 18.84 4.43
N PRO A 308 -19.06 19.23 3.21
CA PRO A 308 -18.04 20.27 3.06
C PRO A 308 -18.54 21.68 3.33
N TRP A 309 -19.85 21.90 3.42
CA TRP A 309 -20.48 23.19 3.64
C TRP A 309 -21.08 23.35 5.04
N THR A 310 -20.71 22.52 5.97
CA THR A 310 -21.14 22.59 7.37
C THR A 310 -20.69 23.92 8.00
N PRO A 311 -21.55 24.65 8.76
CA PRO A 311 -21.32 26.03 9.17
C PRO A 311 -20.29 26.27 10.26
N ILE A 312 -19.27 25.39 10.41
CA ILE A 312 -18.23 25.52 11.45
C ILE A 312 -17.28 26.71 11.17
N SER A 313 -17.19 27.19 9.92
CA SER A 313 -16.21 28.20 9.53
C SER A 313 -16.71 29.37 8.71
N SER A 314 -17.95 29.36 8.18
CA SER A 314 -18.49 30.45 7.37
C SER A 314 -20.00 30.36 7.19
N GLN A 315 -20.70 31.48 7.33
CA GLN A 315 -22.14 31.63 7.05
C GLN A 315 -22.43 31.72 5.53
N TYR A 316 -21.42 31.84 4.70
CA TYR A 316 -21.58 32.06 3.26
C TYR A 316 -22.30 30.89 2.55
N TYR A 317 -21.82 29.67 2.77
CA TYR A 317 -22.36 28.48 2.04
C TYR A 317 -23.80 28.11 2.42
N PRO A 318 -24.22 28.18 3.71
CA PRO A 318 -25.62 28.00 4.08
C PRO A 318 -26.54 29.02 3.44
N GLN A 319 -26.15 30.31 3.37
CA GLN A 319 -26.94 31.37 2.73
C GLN A 319 -27.00 31.15 1.20
N LEU A 320 -25.89 30.74 0.56
CA LEU A 320 -25.86 30.42 -0.85
C LEU A 320 -26.79 29.23 -1.18
N LEU A 321 -26.73 28.16 -0.38
CA LEU A 321 -27.60 27.01 -0.54
C LEU A 321 -29.07 27.37 -0.41
N ASN A 322 -29.42 28.22 0.56
CA ASN A 322 -30.78 28.71 0.74
C ASN A 322 -31.28 29.51 -0.48
N ALA A 323 -30.44 30.38 -1.06
CA ALA A 323 -30.79 31.14 -2.26
C ALA A 323 -31.01 30.19 -3.48
N VAL A 324 -30.20 29.18 -3.65
CA VAL A 324 -30.33 28.16 -4.71
C VAL A 324 -31.63 27.37 -4.52
N CYS A 325 -31.89 26.88 -3.31
CA CYS A 325 -33.12 26.13 -3.00
C CYS A 325 -34.36 26.94 -3.20
N THR A 326 -34.35 28.22 -2.80
CA THR A 326 -35.48 29.15 -3.01
C THR A 326 -35.74 29.39 -4.49
N HIS A 327 -34.67 29.59 -5.28
CA HIS A 327 -34.79 29.81 -6.74
C HIS A 327 -35.40 28.60 -7.49
N TYR A 328 -35.03 27.40 -7.11
CA TYR A 328 -35.53 26.18 -7.77
C TYR A 328 -36.70 25.50 -7.07
N GLY A 329 -37.22 26.07 -5.99
CA GLY A 329 -38.34 25.51 -5.23
C GLY A 329 -38.01 24.19 -4.56
N ILE A 330 -36.75 24.05 -4.06
CA ILE A 330 -36.27 22.86 -3.37
C ILE A 330 -36.60 23.00 -1.90
N ASP A 331 -37.33 22.02 -1.35
CA ASP A 331 -37.63 22.00 0.08
C ASP A 331 -36.38 21.49 0.86
N MET A 332 -35.84 22.36 1.70
CA MET A 332 -34.64 22.08 2.47
C MET A 332 -34.89 21.19 3.70
N ASP A 333 -36.12 20.94 4.09
CA ASP A 333 -36.49 20.11 5.23
C ASP A 333 -36.69 18.61 4.83
N VAL A 334 -36.74 18.30 3.52
CA VAL A 334 -36.87 16.94 3.00
C VAL A 334 -35.53 16.24 3.01
N PRO A 335 -35.44 14.97 3.49
CA PRO A 335 -34.23 14.14 3.38
C PRO A 335 -33.74 14.05 1.94
N VAL A 336 -32.41 14.09 1.75
CA VAL A 336 -31.80 14.09 0.40
C VAL A 336 -32.22 12.87 -0.43
N LYS A 337 -32.40 11.70 0.20
CA LYS A 337 -32.87 10.48 -0.50
C LYS A 337 -34.25 10.62 -1.13
N ASP A 338 -35.10 11.48 -0.59
CA ASP A 338 -36.48 11.71 -1.02
C ASP A 338 -36.61 12.91 -1.97
N LEU A 339 -35.54 13.68 -2.17
CA LEU A 339 -35.51 14.78 -3.14
C LEU A 339 -35.53 14.27 -4.57
N PRO A 340 -36.29 14.90 -5.48
CA PRO A 340 -36.25 14.59 -6.91
C PRO A 340 -34.82 14.75 -7.48
N LYS A 341 -34.38 13.77 -8.26
CA LYS A 341 -33.02 13.77 -8.81
C LYS A 341 -32.64 15.04 -9.55
N HIS A 342 -33.58 15.62 -10.33
CA HIS A 342 -33.33 16.84 -11.09
C HIS A 342 -33.08 18.07 -10.16
N GLN A 343 -33.68 18.10 -8.97
CA GLN A 343 -33.43 19.14 -7.96
C GLN A 343 -32.08 18.91 -7.29
N LEU A 344 -31.76 17.70 -6.90
CA LEU A 344 -30.46 17.37 -6.33
C LEU A 344 -29.33 17.64 -7.32
N ASP A 345 -29.52 17.37 -8.59
CA ASP A 345 -28.56 17.66 -9.66
C ASP A 345 -28.26 19.16 -9.78
N LYS A 346 -29.26 20.04 -9.58
CA LYS A 346 -29.03 21.49 -9.53
C LYS A 346 -28.13 21.90 -8.37
N VAL A 347 -28.27 21.28 -7.22
CA VAL A 347 -27.40 21.53 -6.06
C VAL A 347 -25.99 21.01 -6.31
N LEU A 348 -25.86 19.79 -6.82
CA LEU A 348 -24.55 19.14 -7.00
C LEU A 348 -23.75 19.70 -8.17
N TYR A 349 -24.38 19.88 -9.33
CA TYR A 349 -23.71 20.24 -10.59
C TYR A 349 -23.88 21.70 -11.02
N GLY A 350 -24.77 22.45 -10.34
CA GLY A 350 -24.94 23.87 -10.53
C GLY A 350 -26.12 24.28 -11.41
N SER A 351 -26.30 25.60 -11.53
CA SER A 351 -27.42 26.23 -12.22
C SER A 351 -27.35 26.13 -13.75
N GLY A 352 -26.21 25.73 -14.34
CA GLY A 352 -25.99 25.81 -15.79
C GLY A 352 -25.80 27.27 -16.23
N GLY A 353 -26.79 27.81 -16.95
CA GLY A 353 -26.80 29.22 -17.40
C GLY A 353 -27.66 30.16 -16.55
N ASP A 354 -28.41 29.61 -15.60
CA ASP A 354 -29.38 30.41 -14.84
C ASP A 354 -28.68 31.35 -13.84
N LEU A 355 -29.10 32.59 -13.78
CA LEU A 355 -28.66 33.56 -12.79
C LEU A 355 -29.56 33.48 -11.56
N ILE A 356 -28.98 33.38 -10.39
CA ILE A 356 -29.67 33.27 -9.10
C ILE A 356 -29.42 34.52 -8.30
N TYR A 357 -30.49 35.18 -7.83
CA TYR A 357 -30.36 36.28 -6.90
C TYR A 357 -29.84 35.79 -5.57
N PHE A 358 -28.74 36.35 -5.11
CA PHE A 358 -28.04 35.96 -3.89
C PHE A 358 -27.79 37.17 -3.02
N ARG A 359 -28.28 37.12 -1.79
CA ARG A 359 -28.02 38.12 -0.73
C ARG A 359 -27.21 37.44 0.37
N TYR A 360 -26.03 37.98 0.63
CA TYR A 360 -25.11 37.49 1.64
C TYR A 360 -24.82 38.52 2.70
N GLU A 361 -24.99 38.14 3.96
CA GLU A 361 -24.60 38.91 5.13
C GLU A 361 -23.38 38.25 5.77
N ASN A 362 -22.28 39.02 5.88
CA ASN A 362 -21.07 38.52 6.52
C ASN A 362 -21.13 38.62 8.05
N ASP A 363 -20.15 38.04 8.74
CA ASP A 363 -20.06 38.00 10.21
C ASP A 363 -19.93 39.40 10.84
N PHE A 364 -19.72 40.46 10.05
CA PHE A 364 -19.65 41.87 10.45
C PHE A 364 -20.92 42.66 10.13
N GLY A 365 -22.01 42.02 9.70
CA GLY A 365 -23.26 42.61 9.34
C GLY A 365 -23.27 43.37 8.00
N GLN A 366 -22.27 43.22 7.16
CA GLN A 366 -22.23 43.80 5.81
C GLN A 366 -23.03 42.95 4.84
N ILE A 367 -23.95 43.57 4.12
CA ILE A 367 -24.80 42.90 3.14
C ILE A 367 -24.20 43.11 1.75
N ARG A 368 -24.08 42.03 0.99
CA ARG A 368 -23.78 42.02 -0.44
C ARG A 368 -24.89 41.26 -1.17
N GLU A 369 -25.34 41.83 -2.26
CA GLU A 369 -26.41 41.25 -3.08
C GLU A 369 -26.10 41.38 -4.56
N GLY A 370 -26.56 40.43 -5.34
CA GLY A 370 -26.35 40.40 -6.78
C GLY A 370 -26.86 39.12 -7.42
N GLU A 371 -26.79 39.06 -8.72
CA GLU A 371 -27.07 37.84 -9.46
C GLU A 371 -25.79 37.06 -9.66
N ILE A 372 -25.80 35.74 -9.35
CA ILE A 372 -24.67 34.85 -9.48
C ILE A 372 -25.04 33.61 -10.30
N GLN A 373 -24.09 33.09 -11.03
CA GLN A 373 -24.19 31.78 -11.63
C GLN A 373 -23.65 30.73 -10.65
N PHE A 374 -24.52 29.82 -10.23
CA PHE A 374 -24.16 28.83 -9.24
C PHE A 374 -23.39 27.68 -9.89
N GLU A 375 -22.13 27.49 -9.50
CA GLU A 375 -21.24 26.46 -10.08
C GLU A 375 -21.57 25.03 -9.66
N GLY A 376 -22.32 24.84 -8.59
CA GLY A 376 -22.59 23.52 -7.99
C GLY A 376 -21.56 23.12 -6.93
N VAL A 377 -21.97 22.27 -6.00
CA VAL A 377 -21.13 21.85 -4.87
C VAL A 377 -19.88 21.11 -5.35
N LEU A 378 -20.03 20.18 -6.30
CA LEU A 378 -18.90 19.35 -6.78
C LEU A 378 -17.84 20.20 -7.47
N ARG A 379 -18.24 21.12 -8.36
CA ARG A 379 -17.30 22.02 -9.05
C ARG A 379 -16.64 23.01 -8.09
N ASN A 380 -17.39 23.49 -7.08
CA ASN A 380 -16.83 24.35 -6.04
C ASN A 380 -15.68 23.67 -5.29
N ILE A 381 -15.86 22.40 -4.89
CA ILE A 381 -14.82 21.62 -4.21
C ILE A 381 -13.63 21.39 -5.13
N GLU A 382 -13.86 20.99 -6.40
CA GLU A 382 -12.81 20.76 -7.39
C GLU A 382 -11.99 22.05 -7.66
N ARG A 383 -12.65 23.19 -7.82
CA ARG A 383 -12.00 24.50 -8.00
C ARG A 383 -11.17 24.88 -6.78
N ARG A 384 -11.73 24.77 -5.59
CA ARG A 384 -11.02 25.05 -4.33
C ARG A 384 -9.79 24.16 -4.16
N TYR A 385 -9.88 22.88 -4.51
CA TYR A 385 -8.75 21.95 -4.50
C TYR A 385 -7.62 22.39 -5.44
N LYS A 386 -7.98 22.84 -6.65
CA LYS A 386 -7.01 23.25 -7.67
C LYS A 386 -6.36 24.62 -7.39
N GLU A 387 -7.13 25.57 -6.88
CA GLU A 387 -6.71 26.96 -6.72
C GLU A 387 -6.05 27.26 -5.36
N THR A 388 -6.23 26.39 -4.36
CA THR A 388 -5.68 26.65 -3.02
C THR A 388 -4.16 26.52 -2.98
N GLY A 389 -3.48 27.53 -2.39
CA GLY A 389 -2.06 27.45 -2.03
C GLY A 389 -1.81 26.82 -0.65
N SER A 390 -2.87 26.45 0.10
CA SER A 390 -2.76 25.87 1.45
C SER A 390 -2.88 24.36 1.40
N ASP A 391 -1.86 23.65 1.85
CA ASP A 391 -1.87 22.17 1.94
C ASP A 391 -2.96 21.67 2.88
N PHE A 392 -3.25 22.42 3.96
CA PHE A 392 -4.34 22.09 4.88
C PHE A 392 -5.71 22.10 4.18
N ILE A 393 -6.01 23.14 3.37
CA ILE A 393 -7.28 23.22 2.63
C ILE A 393 -7.33 22.11 1.56
N ARG A 394 -6.21 21.81 0.92
CA ARG A 394 -6.11 20.73 -0.06
C ARG A 394 -6.43 19.38 0.58
N GLU A 395 -5.83 19.07 1.72
CA GLU A 395 -6.10 17.85 2.49
C GLU A 395 -7.58 17.78 2.95
N GLN A 396 -8.17 18.93 3.33
CA GLN A 396 -9.60 19.01 3.66
C GLN A 396 -10.51 18.72 2.46
N MET A 397 -10.13 19.12 1.25
CA MET A 397 -10.93 18.83 0.05
C MET A 397 -10.74 17.39 -0.43
N GLU A 398 -9.57 16.81 -0.27
CA GLU A 398 -9.27 15.42 -0.64
C GLU A 398 -10.19 14.40 0.05
N GLN A 399 -10.70 14.70 1.25
CA GLN A 399 -11.65 13.84 1.96
C GLN A 399 -12.96 13.61 1.18
N TYR A 400 -13.31 14.52 0.25
CA TYR A 400 -14.51 14.46 -0.56
C TYR A 400 -14.24 13.97 -1.98
N MET A 401 -13.02 13.45 -2.23
CA MET A 401 -12.60 12.95 -3.53
C MET A 401 -12.37 11.45 -3.49
N SER A 402 -12.77 10.77 -4.54
CA SER A 402 -12.49 9.35 -4.75
C SER A 402 -11.56 9.15 -5.95
N GLN A 403 -10.77 8.07 -5.90
CA GLN A 403 -9.92 7.67 -7.00
C GLN A 403 -10.73 6.83 -7.98
N LYS A 404 -10.95 7.35 -9.19
CA LYS A 404 -11.61 6.63 -10.28
C LYS A 404 -10.61 6.27 -11.37
N ALA A 405 -10.83 5.13 -12.01
CA ALA A 405 -10.01 4.74 -13.16
C ALA A 405 -10.07 5.83 -14.24
N CYS A 406 -8.92 6.18 -14.80
CA CYS A 406 -8.83 7.19 -15.85
C CYS A 406 -9.72 6.79 -17.04
N PRO A 407 -10.65 7.63 -17.50
CA PRO A 407 -11.59 7.28 -18.58
C PRO A 407 -10.89 7.01 -19.91
N THR A 408 -9.74 7.62 -20.15
CA THR A 408 -8.97 7.50 -21.39
C THR A 408 -8.19 6.18 -21.45
N CYS A 409 -7.39 5.88 -20.42
CA CYS A 409 -6.56 4.67 -20.39
C CYS A 409 -7.20 3.52 -19.61
N LYS A 410 -8.39 3.70 -19.04
CA LYS A 410 -9.13 2.68 -18.26
C LYS A 410 -8.28 2.02 -17.14
N GLY A 411 -7.37 2.79 -16.55
CA GLY A 411 -6.49 2.29 -15.49
C GLY A 411 -5.12 1.80 -15.96
N TYR A 412 -4.90 1.60 -17.27
CA TYR A 412 -3.65 1.03 -17.81
C TYR A 412 -2.46 1.98 -17.82
N ARG A 413 -2.62 3.26 -17.46
CA ARG A 413 -1.57 4.27 -17.31
C ARG A 413 -0.88 4.72 -18.60
N LEU A 414 -1.06 4.02 -19.70
CA LEU A 414 -0.36 4.20 -20.97
C LEU A 414 -1.22 4.86 -22.05
N LYS A 415 -0.55 5.40 -23.07
CA LYS A 415 -1.18 5.91 -24.29
C LYS A 415 -1.80 4.79 -25.11
N LYS A 416 -2.73 5.15 -26.01
CA LYS A 416 -3.42 4.21 -26.91
C LYS A 416 -2.42 3.47 -27.82
N GLU A 417 -1.38 4.14 -28.27
CA GLU A 417 -0.33 3.60 -29.14
C GLU A 417 0.42 2.46 -28.44
N ALA A 418 0.77 2.62 -27.16
CA ALA A 418 1.43 1.58 -26.37
C ALA A 418 0.50 0.38 -26.10
N LEU A 419 -0.78 0.65 -25.86
CA LEU A 419 -1.80 -0.39 -25.64
C LEU A 419 -2.24 -1.09 -26.93
N ALA A 420 -1.88 -0.56 -28.08
CA ALA A 420 -2.14 -1.15 -29.39
C ALA A 420 -1.10 -2.22 -29.78
N VAL A 421 -0.02 -2.37 -29.02
CA VAL A 421 1.01 -3.40 -29.24
C VAL A 421 0.65 -4.65 -28.44
N LEU A 422 0.58 -5.80 -29.11
CA LEU A 422 0.13 -7.05 -28.52
C LEU A 422 1.23 -8.13 -28.58
N ILE A 423 1.26 -8.97 -27.55
CA ILE A 423 1.95 -10.27 -27.54
C ILE A 423 0.90 -11.31 -27.20
N ASP A 424 0.71 -12.29 -28.06
CA ASP A 424 -0.33 -13.32 -27.90
C ASP A 424 -1.72 -12.71 -27.59
N GLY A 425 -2.11 -11.66 -28.35
CA GLY A 425 -3.38 -10.96 -28.23
C GLY A 425 -3.54 -10.10 -26.97
N ARG A 426 -2.52 -9.92 -26.16
CA ARG A 426 -2.56 -9.15 -24.92
C ARG A 426 -1.61 -7.95 -24.97
N HIS A 427 -2.11 -6.77 -24.62
CA HIS A 427 -1.25 -5.59 -24.41
C HIS A 427 -0.61 -5.62 -23.01
N ILE A 428 0.48 -4.87 -22.85
CA ILE A 428 1.27 -4.84 -21.61
C ILE A 428 0.41 -4.58 -20.36
N GLY A 429 -0.60 -3.70 -20.44
CA GLY A 429 -1.50 -3.42 -19.32
C GLY A 429 -2.30 -4.64 -18.87
N LYS A 430 -2.77 -5.49 -19.81
CA LYS A 430 -3.46 -6.74 -19.45
C LYS A 430 -2.54 -7.77 -18.82
N ILE A 431 -1.27 -7.81 -19.22
CA ILE A 431 -0.28 -8.68 -18.58
C ILE A 431 -0.04 -8.25 -17.13
N THR A 432 0.03 -6.94 -16.88
CA THR A 432 0.24 -6.44 -15.51
C THR A 432 -0.97 -6.64 -14.59
N GLU A 433 -2.16 -6.83 -15.12
CA GLU A 433 -3.37 -7.18 -14.33
C GLU A 433 -3.41 -8.65 -13.91
N LEU A 434 -2.62 -9.51 -14.55
CA LEU A 434 -2.53 -10.91 -14.15
C LEU A 434 -1.93 -11.03 -12.74
N SER A 435 -2.36 -12.05 -12.01
CA SER A 435 -1.66 -12.47 -10.79
C SER A 435 -0.25 -12.98 -11.15
N VAL A 436 0.65 -13.00 -10.18
CA VAL A 436 2.00 -13.55 -10.37
C VAL A 436 1.91 -14.98 -10.87
N ALA A 437 1.01 -15.81 -10.32
CA ALA A 437 0.79 -17.19 -10.76
C ALA A 437 0.33 -17.26 -12.22
N ASP A 438 -0.69 -16.47 -12.59
CA ASP A 438 -1.23 -16.45 -13.95
C ASP A 438 -0.21 -15.89 -14.96
N ALA A 439 0.54 -14.85 -14.58
CA ALA A 439 1.60 -14.30 -15.40
C ALA A 439 2.74 -15.33 -15.62
N LEU A 440 3.11 -16.08 -14.58
CA LEU A 440 4.10 -17.15 -14.67
C LEU A 440 3.64 -18.27 -15.61
N ALA A 441 2.39 -18.68 -15.49
CA ALA A 441 1.79 -19.67 -16.38
C ALA A 441 1.74 -19.17 -17.83
N PHE A 442 1.35 -17.91 -18.05
CA PHE A 442 1.32 -17.27 -19.37
C PHE A 442 2.71 -17.27 -20.04
N PHE A 443 3.76 -16.80 -19.33
CA PHE A 443 5.10 -16.72 -19.92
C PHE A 443 5.75 -18.08 -20.13
N LYS A 444 5.45 -19.08 -19.30
CA LYS A 444 5.90 -20.47 -19.53
C LYS A 444 5.21 -21.14 -20.72
N GLY A 445 3.98 -20.79 -20.98
CA GLY A 445 3.19 -21.29 -22.10
C GLY A 445 3.29 -20.48 -23.38
N LEU A 446 4.00 -19.35 -23.39
CA LEU A 446 4.09 -18.43 -24.51
C LEU A 446 4.84 -19.07 -25.68
N THR A 447 4.17 -19.17 -26.83
CA THR A 447 4.75 -19.64 -28.09
C THR A 447 4.94 -18.46 -29.04
N LEU A 448 6.18 -18.25 -29.47
CA LEU A 448 6.58 -17.22 -30.43
C LEU A 448 7.16 -17.87 -31.66
N SER A 449 7.30 -17.10 -32.75
CA SER A 449 8.06 -17.55 -33.92
C SER A 449 9.51 -17.87 -33.55
N GLU A 450 10.20 -18.74 -34.28
CA GLU A 450 11.61 -19.07 -34.02
C GLU A 450 12.50 -17.83 -33.94
N LYS A 451 12.28 -16.86 -34.84
CA LYS A 451 12.97 -15.56 -34.84
C LYS A 451 12.69 -14.76 -33.56
N ASP A 452 11.41 -14.61 -33.20
CA ASP A 452 11.00 -13.82 -32.03
C ASP A 452 11.47 -14.51 -30.73
N MET A 453 11.48 -15.84 -30.70
CA MET A 453 11.99 -16.62 -29.58
C MET A 453 13.51 -16.41 -29.38
N GLN A 454 14.30 -16.37 -30.46
CA GLN A 454 15.73 -16.05 -30.38
C GLN A 454 15.97 -14.67 -29.76
N ILE A 455 15.14 -13.68 -30.08
CA ILE A 455 15.22 -12.32 -29.54
C ILE A 455 14.76 -12.29 -28.08
N ALA A 456 13.66 -12.98 -27.78
CA ALA A 456 12.99 -12.87 -26.49
C ALA A 456 13.55 -13.79 -25.39
N ASN A 457 14.31 -14.83 -25.73
CA ASN A 457 14.71 -15.90 -24.82
C ASN A 457 15.34 -15.41 -23.51
N LEU A 458 16.32 -14.49 -23.59
CA LEU A 458 16.96 -13.93 -22.40
C LEU A 458 15.98 -13.10 -21.56
N ILE A 459 15.14 -12.32 -22.22
CA ILE A 459 14.14 -11.46 -21.54
C ILE A 459 13.09 -12.32 -20.84
N LEU A 460 12.58 -13.36 -21.52
CA LEU A 460 11.59 -14.30 -20.97
C LEU A 460 12.16 -15.06 -19.77
N ARG A 461 13.40 -15.47 -19.85
CA ARG A 461 14.08 -16.13 -18.73
C ARG A 461 14.10 -15.23 -17.49
N GLU A 462 14.49 -13.96 -17.63
CA GLU A 462 14.51 -13.01 -16.53
C GLU A 462 13.11 -12.76 -15.93
N ILE A 463 12.09 -12.63 -16.78
CA ILE A 463 10.70 -12.46 -16.34
C ILE A 463 10.22 -13.71 -15.56
N VAL A 464 10.44 -14.90 -16.10
CA VAL A 464 10.02 -16.15 -15.48
C VAL A 464 10.75 -16.41 -14.17
N GLU A 465 12.04 -16.11 -14.09
CA GLU A 465 12.81 -16.25 -12.86
C GLU A 465 12.28 -15.33 -11.76
N ARG A 466 12.07 -14.03 -12.06
CA ARG A 466 11.53 -13.04 -11.08
C ARG A 466 10.12 -13.39 -10.63
N LEU A 467 9.25 -13.79 -11.55
CA LEU A 467 7.90 -14.25 -11.19
C LEU A 467 7.95 -15.52 -10.32
N SER A 468 8.86 -16.45 -10.62
CA SER A 468 9.05 -17.67 -9.83
C SER A 468 9.55 -17.36 -8.40
N PHE A 469 10.34 -16.30 -8.21
CA PHE A 469 10.76 -15.90 -6.86
C PHE A 469 9.61 -15.30 -6.06
N LEU A 470 8.76 -14.48 -6.69
CA LEU A 470 7.55 -13.98 -6.04
C LEU A 470 6.59 -15.10 -5.64
N ASP A 471 6.41 -16.09 -6.50
CA ASP A 471 5.62 -17.29 -6.21
C ASP A 471 6.19 -18.08 -5.02
N LYS A 472 7.50 -18.30 -4.99
CA LYS A 472 8.19 -19.04 -3.92
C LYS A 472 8.08 -18.37 -2.55
N VAL A 473 7.95 -17.04 -2.48
CA VAL A 473 7.77 -16.33 -1.21
C VAL A 473 6.28 -16.12 -0.84
N GLY A 474 5.36 -16.83 -1.52
CA GLY A 474 3.92 -16.80 -1.22
C GLY A 474 3.21 -15.52 -1.66
N LEU A 475 3.67 -14.88 -2.75
CA LEU A 475 3.07 -13.69 -3.35
C LEU A 475 2.40 -13.98 -4.70
N ASP A 476 2.02 -15.22 -4.93
CA ASP A 476 1.40 -15.74 -6.15
C ASP A 476 0.09 -15.03 -6.51
N TYR A 477 -0.66 -14.55 -5.52
CA TYR A 477 -1.93 -13.85 -5.67
C TYR A 477 -1.82 -12.37 -6.05
N LEU A 478 -0.65 -11.72 -5.89
CA LEU A 478 -0.47 -10.30 -6.21
C LEU A 478 -0.52 -10.06 -7.71
N THR A 479 -1.09 -8.92 -8.12
CA THR A 479 -1.01 -8.45 -9.51
C THR A 479 0.19 -7.52 -9.69
N LEU A 480 0.82 -7.55 -10.87
CA LEU A 480 1.97 -6.68 -11.17
C LEU A 480 1.59 -5.19 -11.23
N SER A 481 0.34 -4.87 -11.52
CA SER A 481 -0.21 -3.50 -11.57
C SER A 481 -0.52 -2.92 -10.20
N ARG A 482 -0.56 -3.74 -9.14
CA ARG A 482 -0.91 -3.30 -7.78
C ARG A 482 0.06 -2.23 -7.30
N ALA A 483 -0.50 -1.11 -6.82
CA ALA A 483 0.29 0.01 -6.32
C ALA A 483 1.07 -0.37 -5.06
N ALA A 484 2.36 -0.03 -5.00
CA ALA A 484 3.23 -0.37 -3.87
C ALA A 484 2.73 0.21 -2.54
N GLY A 485 2.07 1.37 -2.56
CA GLY A 485 1.48 1.99 -1.37
C GLY A 485 0.28 1.27 -0.77
N THR A 486 -0.29 0.27 -1.48
CA THR A 486 -1.41 -0.56 -1.00
C THR A 486 -0.98 -1.89 -0.41
N LEU A 487 0.32 -2.17 -0.42
CA LEU A 487 0.89 -3.40 0.11
C LEU A 487 0.93 -3.36 1.64
N SER A 488 0.69 -4.49 2.27
CA SER A 488 1.01 -4.67 3.68
C SER A 488 2.52 -4.63 3.91
N GLY A 489 2.95 -4.38 5.16
CA GLY A 489 4.38 -4.40 5.51
C GLY A 489 5.06 -5.71 5.13
N GLY A 490 4.43 -6.84 5.43
CA GLY A 490 4.94 -8.18 5.08
C GLY A 490 4.97 -8.45 3.57
N GLU A 491 3.95 -8.01 2.80
CA GLU A 491 3.98 -8.12 1.33
C GLU A 491 5.14 -7.34 0.72
N ALA A 492 5.36 -6.09 1.17
CA ALA A 492 6.46 -5.25 0.68
C ALA A 492 7.82 -5.84 1.03
N GLN A 493 7.97 -6.40 2.22
CA GLN A 493 9.20 -7.06 2.67
C GLN A 493 9.51 -8.30 1.84
N ARG A 494 8.50 -9.16 1.58
CA ARG A 494 8.67 -10.36 0.75
C ARG A 494 8.98 -10.03 -0.72
N ILE A 495 8.44 -8.93 -1.27
CA ILE A 495 8.84 -8.45 -2.60
C ILE A 495 10.34 -8.11 -2.61
N ARG A 496 10.85 -7.43 -1.59
CA ARG A 496 12.29 -7.14 -1.49
C ARG A 496 13.11 -8.42 -1.35
N LEU A 497 12.65 -9.34 -0.51
CA LEU A 497 13.29 -10.66 -0.35
C LEU A 497 13.37 -11.40 -1.70
N ALA A 498 12.26 -11.47 -2.44
CA ALA A 498 12.21 -12.09 -3.77
C ALA A 498 13.19 -11.43 -4.75
N THR A 499 13.32 -10.10 -4.72
CA THR A 499 14.27 -9.35 -5.56
C THR A 499 15.72 -9.70 -5.19
N GLN A 500 16.03 -9.85 -3.88
CA GLN A 500 17.36 -10.20 -3.42
C GLN A 500 17.72 -11.67 -3.76
N ILE A 501 16.79 -12.60 -3.62
CA ILE A 501 16.96 -14.00 -4.07
C ILE A 501 17.29 -14.02 -5.57
N GLY A 502 16.61 -13.18 -6.35
CA GLY A 502 16.84 -13.05 -7.80
C GLY A 502 18.24 -12.54 -8.17
N SER A 503 18.87 -11.75 -7.29
CA SER A 503 20.23 -11.23 -7.55
C SER A 503 21.32 -12.31 -7.52
N ARG A 504 21.04 -13.48 -6.92
CA ARG A 504 21.98 -14.62 -6.75
C ARG A 504 23.35 -14.21 -6.16
N LEU A 505 23.36 -13.20 -5.31
CA LEU A 505 24.57 -12.78 -4.62
C LEU A 505 25.01 -13.87 -3.66
N SER A 506 26.32 -14.06 -3.50
CA SER A 506 26.94 -14.98 -2.56
C SER A 506 27.93 -14.23 -1.67
N GLY A 507 28.14 -14.74 -0.46
CA GLY A 507 29.05 -14.14 0.52
C GLY A 507 28.50 -12.85 1.14
N VAL A 508 27.21 -12.60 1.09
CA VAL A 508 26.52 -11.45 1.63
C VAL A 508 25.92 -11.78 3.00
N LEU A 509 25.87 -10.80 3.88
CA LEU A 509 25.13 -10.85 5.15
C LEU A 509 23.75 -10.22 4.95
N TYR A 510 22.71 -11.05 5.00
CA TYR A 510 21.32 -10.57 4.99
C TYR A 510 20.77 -10.47 6.40
N ILE A 511 20.13 -9.35 6.70
CA ILE A 511 19.48 -9.12 8.00
C ILE A 511 18.00 -8.83 7.74
N LEU A 512 17.13 -9.69 8.29
CA LEU A 512 15.69 -9.64 8.08
C LEU A 512 14.96 -9.40 9.40
N ASP A 513 13.91 -8.55 9.33
CA ASP A 513 13.06 -8.22 10.49
C ASP A 513 11.70 -8.89 10.33
N GLU A 514 11.45 -9.96 11.10
CA GLU A 514 10.19 -10.69 11.18
C GLU A 514 9.57 -11.00 9.79
N PRO A 515 10.26 -11.72 8.90
CA PRO A 515 9.77 -11.96 7.54
C PRO A 515 8.53 -12.86 7.47
N SER A 516 8.20 -13.62 8.53
CA SER A 516 7.00 -14.45 8.64
C SER A 516 5.71 -13.67 8.93
N ILE A 517 5.81 -12.37 9.14
CA ILE A 517 4.68 -11.54 9.60
C ILE A 517 3.50 -11.58 8.62
N GLY A 518 2.28 -11.78 9.15
CA GLY A 518 1.06 -11.85 8.35
C GLY A 518 0.98 -13.05 7.42
N LEU A 519 1.81 -14.09 7.64
CA LEU A 519 1.78 -15.33 6.87
C LEU A 519 0.94 -16.40 7.56
N HIS A 520 0.17 -17.10 6.75
CA HIS A 520 -0.37 -18.40 7.14
C HIS A 520 0.76 -19.44 7.17
N GLN A 521 0.68 -20.46 8.03
CA GLN A 521 1.72 -21.50 8.16
C GLN A 521 2.12 -22.14 6.82
N ARG A 522 1.15 -22.38 5.94
CA ARG A 522 1.42 -22.87 4.57
C ARG A 522 2.39 -21.98 3.79
N ASP A 523 2.21 -20.66 3.90
CA ASP A 523 3.04 -19.70 3.19
C ASP A 523 4.39 -19.50 3.90
N ASN A 524 4.43 -19.73 5.24
CA ASN A 524 5.66 -19.73 6.03
C ASN A 524 6.60 -20.85 5.66
N ASP A 525 6.10 -22.06 5.36
CA ASP A 525 6.92 -23.18 4.85
C ASP A 525 7.65 -22.80 3.55
N ARG A 526 6.99 -22.05 2.66
CA ARG A 526 7.60 -21.53 1.42
C ARG A 526 8.70 -20.51 1.72
N LEU A 527 8.45 -19.61 2.67
CA LEU A 527 9.42 -18.61 3.11
C LEU A 527 10.67 -19.27 3.70
N ILE A 528 10.51 -20.23 4.62
CA ILE A 528 11.61 -20.98 5.23
C ILE A 528 12.46 -21.68 4.14
N SER A 529 11.81 -22.30 3.17
CA SER A 529 12.50 -22.92 2.03
C SER A 529 13.30 -21.89 1.22
N ALA A 530 12.76 -20.70 1.01
CA ALA A 530 13.45 -19.62 0.31
C ALA A 530 14.67 -19.10 1.08
N LEU A 531 14.56 -18.95 2.40
CA LEU A 531 15.67 -18.55 3.28
C LEU A 531 16.79 -19.60 3.27
N LYS A 532 16.45 -20.89 3.37
CA LYS A 532 17.43 -21.98 3.26
C LYS A 532 18.14 -21.98 1.91
N ASN A 533 17.43 -21.74 0.82
CA ASN A 533 18.06 -21.61 -0.50
C ASN A 533 19.05 -20.44 -0.57
N MET A 534 18.73 -19.29 0.06
CA MET A 534 19.67 -18.16 0.13
C MET A 534 20.93 -18.52 0.94
N ARG A 535 20.78 -19.20 2.06
CA ARG A 535 21.89 -19.73 2.85
C ARG A 535 22.78 -20.67 2.01
N ASP A 536 22.17 -21.61 1.31
CA ASP A 536 22.86 -22.63 0.52
C ASP A 536 23.65 -22.04 -0.67
N LEU A 537 23.36 -20.80 -1.06
CA LEU A 537 24.17 -19.99 -1.99
C LEU A 537 25.46 -19.42 -1.35
N GLY A 538 25.74 -19.72 -0.09
CA GLY A 538 26.91 -19.23 0.66
C GLY A 538 26.68 -17.83 1.26
N ASN A 539 25.48 -17.54 1.70
CA ASN A 539 25.14 -16.30 2.41
C ASN A 539 24.92 -16.55 3.90
N THR A 540 25.22 -15.55 4.70
CA THR A 540 24.86 -15.55 6.13
C THR A 540 23.53 -14.82 6.28
N LEU A 541 22.56 -15.44 6.94
CA LEU A 541 21.26 -14.84 7.22
C LEU A 541 21.09 -14.64 8.72
N ILE A 542 20.83 -13.41 9.15
CA ILE A 542 20.40 -13.08 10.51
C ILE A 542 18.93 -12.67 10.42
N VAL A 543 18.06 -13.43 11.08
CA VAL A 543 16.62 -13.22 11.06
C VAL A 543 16.14 -12.93 12.47
N VAL A 544 15.55 -11.77 12.71
CA VAL A 544 14.83 -11.49 13.95
C VAL A 544 13.45 -12.14 13.82
N GLU A 545 13.14 -13.12 14.67
CA GLU A 545 11.90 -13.90 14.53
C GLU A 545 11.32 -14.39 15.86
N HIS A 546 10.02 -14.68 15.81
CA HIS A 546 9.23 -15.21 16.92
C HIS A 546 8.46 -16.47 16.54
N ASP A 547 8.43 -16.84 15.26
CA ASP A 547 7.72 -17.99 14.74
C ASP A 547 8.44 -19.30 15.11
N GLU A 548 7.67 -20.27 15.67
CA GLU A 548 8.20 -21.55 16.12
C GLU A 548 8.86 -22.33 14.97
N ASP A 549 8.20 -22.38 13.81
CA ASP A 549 8.68 -23.17 12.67
C ASP A 549 9.98 -22.59 12.09
N THR A 550 10.08 -21.27 12.03
CA THR A 550 11.30 -20.58 11.57
C THR A 550 12.46 -20.77 12.55
N MET A 551 12.19 -20.68 13.86
CA MET A 551 13.21 -20.96 14.90
C MET A 551 13.69 -22.40 14.85
N MET A 552 12.82 -23.38 14.70
CA MET A 552 13.19 -24.80 14.58
C MET A 552 13.89 -25.13 13.27
N ALA A 553 13.69 -24.34 12.24
CA ALA A 553 14.35 -24.50 10.95
C ALA A 553 15.74 -23.83 10.87
N ALA A 554 16.11 -23.05 11.88
CA ALA A 554 17.38 -22.34 11.96
C ALA A 554 18.56 -23.30 12.20
N ASP A 555 19.75 -22.93 11.73
CA ASP A 555 20.98 -23.63 12.06
C ASP A 555 21.52 -23.20 13.44
N TYR A 556 21.22 -21.96 13.84
CA TYR A 556 21.69 -21.37 15.08
C TYR A 556 20.67 -20.37 15.65
N LEU A 557 20.45 -20.41 16.96
CA LEU A 557 19.56 -19.48 17.67
C LEU A 557 20.36 -18.60 18.64
N ILE A 558 19.94 -17.36 18.78
CA ILE A 558 20.44 -16.43 19.78
C ILE A 558 19.22 -15.88 20.52
N ASP A 559 19.06 -16.24 21.79
CA ASP A 559 17.98 -15.77 22.65
C ASP A 559 18.42 -14.58 23.48
N ILE A 560 17.72 -13.44 23.34
CA ILE A 560 18.05 -12.19 24.04
C ILE A 560 16.98 -11.90 25.10
N GLY A 561 17.43 -11.73 26.32
CA GLY A 561 16.57 -11.52 27.48
C GLY A 561 17.33 -11.00 28.68
N PRO A 562 16.97 -11.45 29.91
CA PRO A 562 15.80 -12.29 30.24
C PRO A 562 14.45 -11.56 30.20
N GLY A 563 14.44 -10.23 30.16
CA GLY A 563 13.25 -9.40 30.16
C GLY A 563 13.23 -8.39 29.03
N ALA A 564 12.37 -7.38 29.13
CA ALA A 564 12.25 -6.28 28.18
C ALA A 564 12.89 -4.98 28.74
N GLY A 565 13.26 -4.04 27.87
CA GLY A 565 13.83 -2.74 28.25
C GLY A 565 15.07 -2.88 29.12
N ILE A 566 15.06 -2.25 30.29
CA ILE A 566 16.19 -2.29 31.24
C ILE A 566 16.47 -3.68 31.80
N HIS A 567 15.50 -4.58 31.78
CA HIS A 567 15.63 -5.96 32.23
C HIS A 567 16.11 -6.93 31.12
N GLY A 568 16.22 -6.43 29.89
CA GLY A 568 16.72 -7.15 28.73
C GLY A 568 18.20 -6.88 28.43
N GLY A 569 18.58 -7.06 27.18
CA GLY A 569 19.89 -6.67 26.65
C GLY A 569 21.02 -7.65 26.94
N GLN A 570 20.74 -8.89 27.32
CA GLN A 570 21.72 -9.95 27.55
C GLN A 570 21.45 -11.15 26.63
N VAL A 571 22.49 -11.85 26.24
CA VAL A 571 22.34 -13.15 25.59
C VAL A 571 22.05 -14.18 26.69
N THR A 572 20.84 -14.72 26.69
CA THR A 572 20.42 -15.75 27.68
C THR A 572 20.82 -17.13 27.26
N SER A 573 20.81 -17.40 25.95
CA SER A 573 21.23 -18.68 25.38
C SER A 573 21.66 -18.48 23.93
N ALA A 574 22.59 -19.28 23.44
CA ALA A 574 23.03 -19.30 22.05
C ALA A 574 23.52 -20.70 21.68
N GLY A 575 23.06 -21.24 20.56
CA GLY A 575 23.40 -22.59 20.11
C GLY A 575 22.45 -23.09 19.04
N THR A 576 22.45 -24.40 18.78
CA THR A 576 21.42 -25.02 17.93
C THR A 576 20.05 -24.95 18.59
N PRO A 577 18.94 -25.08 17.86
CA PRO A 577 17.61 -25.11 18.47
C PRO A 577 17.51 -26.11 19.63
N GLU A 578 18.10 -27.28 19.51
CA GLU A 578 18.11 -28.32 20.53
C GLU A 578 18.86 -27.88 21.78
N GLU A 579 20.03 -27.27 21.65
CA GLU A 579 20.82 -26.74 22.77
C GLU A 579 20.05 -25.65 23.51
N VAL A 580 19.38 -24.75 22.78
CA VAL A 580 18.56 -23.66 23.39
C VAL A 580 17.32 -24.23 24.10
N MET A 581 16.69 -25.30 23.61
CA MET A 581 15.58 -25.97 24.29
C MET A 581 15.98 -26.65 25.61
N GLU A 582 17.22 -27.06 25.73
CA GLU A 582 17.75 -27.66 26.97
C GLU A 582 18.18 -26.65 28.00
N ASP A 583 18.52 -25.41 27.59
CA ASP A 583 19.01 -24.35 28.46
C ASP A 583 17.90 -23.82 29.40
N PRO A 584 18.03 -23.97 30.71
CA PRO A 584 17.03 -23.51 31.68
C PRO A 584 16.91 -21.98 31.74
N ASN A 585 17.90 -21.24 31.27
CA ASN A 585 17.88 -19.76 31.27
C ASN A 585 17.10 -19.19 30.06
N SER A 586 16.86 -20.00 29.03
CA SER A 586 16.13 -19.56 27.83
C SER A 586 14.62 -19.66 28.03
N LEU A 587 13.98 -18.49 27.99
CA LEU A 587 12.51 -18.43 27.96
C LEU A 587 11.98 -19.00 26.65
N THR A 588 12.59 -18.66 25.53
CA THR A 588 12.25 -19.19 24.21
C THR A 588 12.43 -20.71 24.18
N GLY A 589 13.53 -21.24 24.70
CA GLY A 589 13.78 -22.67 24.81
C GLY A 589 12.73 -23.40 25.64
N SER A 590 12.24 -22.75 26.70
CA SER A 590 11.14 -23.32 27.52
C SER A 590 9.83 -23.48 26.76
N TYR A 591 9.54 -22.56 25.81
CA TYR A 591 8.36 -22.68 24.92
C TYR A 591 8.59 -23.68 23.79
N LEU A 592 9.73 -23.66 23.13
CA LEU A 592 10.07 -24.62 22.07
C LEU A 592 10.08 -26.08 22.57
N SER A 593 10.63 -26.30 23.77
CA SER A 593 10.62 -27.64 24.39
C SER A 593 9.27 -28.08 24.92
N GLY A 594 8.30 -27.15 25.02
CA GLY A 594 6.96 -27.40 25.57
C GLY A 594 6.89 -27.47 27.10
N LYS A 595 7.97 -27.10 27.81
CA LYS A 595 7.95 -26.92 29.27
C LYS A 595 6.98 -25.79 29.66
N LYS A 596 6.88 -24.75 28.83
CA LYS A 596 5.84 -23.73 28.86
C LYS A 596 5.04 -23.79 27.57
N PHE A 597 3.74 -23.51 27.65
CA PHE A 597 2.85 -23.39 26.49
C PHE A 597 1.58 -22.64 26.88
N ILE A 598 0.87 -22.12 25.88
CA ILE A 598 -0.47 -21.52 26.07
C ILE A 598 -1.49 -22.64 26.09
N PRO A 599 -2.20 -22.87 27.23
CA PRO A 599 -3.12 -23.98 27.34
C PRO A 599 -4.39 -23.77 26.50
N LEU A 600 -5.04 -24.88 26.14
CA LEU A 600 -6.38 -24.84 25.58
C LEU A 600 -7.38 -24.37 26.65
N PRO A 601 -8.41 -23.59 26.31
CA PRO A 601 -9.44 -23.23 27.24
C PRO A 601 -10.16 -24.50 27.73
N PRO A 602 -10.48 -24.61 29.06
CA PRO A 602 -11.15 -25.78 29.59
C PRO A 602 -12.55 -25.95 28.99
N GLU A 603 -13.25 -24.87 28.79
CA GLU A 603 -14.54 -24.80 28.11
C GLU A 603 -14.57 -23.59 27.18
N ARG A 604 -15.23 -23.76 26.04
CA ARG A 604 -15.45 -22.63 25.12
C ARG A 604 -16.76 -21.96 25.41
N ARG A 605 -16.83 -20.64 25.29
CA ARG A 605 -18.06 -19.88 25.43
C ARG A 605 -19.03 -20.29 24.32
N LYS A 606 -20.26 -20.57 24.69
CA LYS A 606 -21.33 -20.89 23.73
C LYS A 606 -21.96 -19.57 23.24
N PRO A 607 -22.23 -19.45 21.92
CA PRO A 607 -22.99 -18.32 21.39
C PRO A 607 -24.34 -18.19 22.11
N ASP A 608 -24.69 -16.97 22.51
CA ASP A 608 -25.94 -16.66 23.19
C ASP A 608 -27.16 -16.48 22.26
N GLY A 609 -26.99 -16.78 20.98
CA GLY A 609 -27.98 -16.62 19.92
C GLY A 609 -28.00 -15.27 19.24
N ARG A 610 -27.17 -14.31 19.69
CA ARG A 610 -26.98 -13.03 19.01
C ARG A 610 -25.82 -13.13 18.00
N TYR A 611 -26.08 -12.70 16.77
CA TYR A 611 -25.10 -12.78 15.68
C TYR A 611 -25.11 -11.49 14.86
N ILE A 612 -23.93 -11.14 14.31
CA ILE A 612 -23.85 -10.31 13.11
C ILE A 612 -23.76 -11.25 11.91
N GLU A 613 -24.66 -11.08 10.96
CA GLU A 613 -24.69 -11.87 9.74
C GLU A 613 -24.47 -10.98 8.53
N ILE A 614 -23.40 -11.23 7.77
CA ILE A 614 -23.10 -10.58 6.49
C ILE A 614 -23.55 -11.51 5.37
N LYS A 615 -24.33 -11.00 4.42
CA LYS A 615 -24.80 -11.74 3.23
C LYS A 615 -24.31 -11.12 1.95
N GLY A 616 -23.82 -11.95 1.05
CA GLY A 616 -23.45 -11.56 -0.31
C GLY A 616 -22.29 -10.56 -0.37
N ALA A 617 -21.31 -10.70 0.51
CA ALA A 617 -20.08 -9.88 0.48
C ALA A 617 -19.33 -10.10 -0.84
N SER A 618 -19.15 -9.04 -1.63
CA SER A 618 -18.60 -9.10 -3.01
C SER A 618 -17.57 -8.01 -3.31
N GLU A 619 -17.00 -7.39 -2.28
CA GLU A 619 -15.93 -6.42 -2.43
C GLU A 619 -14.60 -7.12 -2.73
N ASN A 620 -13.77 -6.52 -3.58
CA ASN A 620 -12.47 -7.03 -4.01
C ASN A 620 -12.57 -8.47 -4.55
N ASN A 621 -11.91 -9.44 -3.89
CA ASN A 621 -11.90 -10.84 -4.28
C ASN A 621 -13.04 -11.67 -3.68
N LEU A 622 -13.91 -11.11 -2.83
CA LEU A 622 -14.99 -11.85 -2.20
C LEU A 622 -16.06 -12.29 -3.19
N LYS A 623 -16.45 -13.56 -3.13
CA LYS A 623 -17.38 -14.22 -4.06
C LYS A 623 -18.77 -14.43 -3.46
N LYS A 624 -19.48 -13.32 -3.15
CA LYS A 624 -20.79 -13.34 -2.46
C LYS A 624 -20.75 -14.13 -1.16
N ALA A 625 -19.66 -13.97 -0.40
CA ALA A 625 -19.45 -14.67 0.84
C ALA A 625 -20.53 -14.34 1.88
N ASN A 626 -20.95 -15.35 2.64
CA ASN A 626 -21.86 -15.21 3.77
C ASN A 626 -21.12 -15.59 5.04
N ALA A 627 -21.07 -14.69 6.01
CA ALA A 627 -20.37 -14.90 7.28
C ALA A 627 -21.27 -14.59 8.46
N LYS A 628 -21.11 -15.36 9.53
CA LYS A 628 -21.77 -15.16 10.83
C LYS A 628 -20.73 -14.97 11.92
N PHE A 629 -20.92 -13.95 12.73
CA PHE A 629 -20.05 -13.64 13.86
C PHE A 629 -20.89 -13.68 15.15
N PRO A 630 -20.69 -14.67 16.03
CA PRO A 630 -21.38 -14.72 17.30
C PRO A 630 -20.94 -13.58 18.22
N LEU A 631 -21.87 -12.97 18.93
CA LEU A 631 -21.59 -11.89 19.87
C LEU A 631 -21.30 -12.45 21.28
N GLY A 632 -20.55 -11.71 22.09
CA GLY A 632 -20.10 -12.12 23.41
C GLY A 632 -19.08 -13.27 23.38
N THR A 633 -18.35 -13.42 22.29
CA THR A 633 -17.34 -14.48 22.08
C THR A 633 -16.01 -13.92 21.63
N PHE A 634 -14.98 -14.74 21.76
CA PHE A 634 -13.68 -14.53 21.13
C PHE A 634 -13.65 -15.22 19.76
N THR A 635 -13.78 -14.47 18.70
CA THR A 635 -13.86 -15.00 17.32
C THR A 635 -12.58 -14.70 16.54
N ALA A 636 -12.02 -15.72 15.89
CA ALA A 636 -10.87 -15.58 14.99
C ALA A 636 -11.32 -15.66 13.52
N VAL A 637 -10.85 -14.73 12.69
CA VAL A 637 -10.97 -14.76 11.23
C VAL A 637 -9.64 -15.22 10.67
N THR A 638 -9.64 -16.38 10.02
CA THR A 638 -8.43 -17.09 9.58
C THR A 638 -8.43 -17.32 8.06
N GLY A 639 -7.38 -17.90 7.55
CA GLY A 639 -7.23 -18.28 6.15
C GLY A 639 -5.91 -17.81 5.56
N VAL A 640 -5.57 -18.32 4.39
CA VAL A 640 -4.31 -18.02 3.69
C VAL A 640 -4.17 -16.52 3.37
N SER A 641 -2.93 -16.10 3.11
CA SER A 641 -2.65 -14.71 2.72
C SER A 641 -3.42 -14.34 1.44
N GLY A 642 -4.04 -13.15 1.42
CA GLY A 642 -4.86 -12.70 0.28
C GLY A 642 -6.23 -13.36 0.12
N SER A 643 -6.71 -14.19 1.08
CA SER A 643 -8.02 -14.85 0.98
C SER A 643 -9.24 -13.92 1.14
N GLY A 644 -9.05 -12.67 1.57
CA GLY A 644 -10.12 -11.68 1.69
C GLY A 644 -10.53 -11.35 3.13
N LYS A 645 -9.77 -11.78 4.14
CA LYS A 645 -10.05 -11.53 5.58
C LYS A 645 -10.26 -10.05 5.90
N SER A 646 -9.28 -9.21 5.59
CA SER A 646 -9.34 -7.77 5.86
C SER A 646 -10.44 -7.08 5.04
N THR A 647 -10.73 -7.58 3.82
CA THR A 647 -11.86 -7.09 3.03
C THR A 647 -13.20 -7.37 3.73
N LEU A 648 -13.39 -8.57 4.26
CA LEU A 648 -14.63 -8.94 4.95
C LEU A 648 -14.79 -8.16 6.27
N VAL A 649 -13.73 -8.07 7.06
CA VAL A 649 -13.77 -7.47 8.40
C VAL A 649 -13.63 -5.96 8.35
N ASN A 650 -12.56 -5.44 7.74
CA ASN A 650 -12.25 -4.01 7.80
C ASN A 650 -13.05 -3.21 6.77
N GLU A 651 -13.13 -3.67 5.50
CA GLU A 651 -13.80 -2.93 4.43
C GLU A 651 -15.34 -3.02 4.50
N ILE A 652 -15.88 -4.16 4.94
CA ILE A 652 -17.34 -4.36 4.99
C ILE A 652 -17.86 -4.20 6.41
N LEU A 653 -17.49 -5.10 7.35
CA LEU A 653 -18.08 -5.14 8.69
C LEU A 653 -17.80 -3.88 9.50
N HIS A 654 -16.52 -3.50 9.63
CA HIS A 654 -16.11 -2.34 10.42
C HIS A 654 -16.72 -1.05 9.85
N LYS A 655 -16.61 -0.83 8.53
CA LYS A 655 -17.17 0.40 7.90
C LYS A 655 -18.69 0.47 8.03
N ALA A 656 -19.41 -0.65 7.91
CA ALA A 656 -20.86 -0.67 8.10
C ALA A 656 -21.27 -0.34 9.54
N LEU A 657 -20.56 -0.91 10.53
CA LEU A 657 -20.77 -0.60 11.95
C LEU A 657 -20.40 0.85 12.27
N ALA A 658 -19.27 1.33 11.78
CA ALA A 658 -18.84 2.71 12.00
C ALA A 658 -19.82 3.72 11.38
N GLN A 659 -20.35 3.42 10.20
CA GLN A 659 -21.38 4.25 9.57
C GLN A 659 -22.66 4.29 10.42
N LYS A 660 -23.13 3.14 10.90
CA LYS A 660 -24.38 3.05 11.67
C LYS A 660 -24.22 3.62 13.08
N LEU A 661 -23.18 3.24 13.82
CA LEU A 661 -23.00 3.56 15.24
C LEU A 661 -22.34 4.93 15.46
N HIS A 662 -21.36 5.28 14.61
CA HIS A 662 -20.55 6.47 14.78
C HIS A 662 -20.80 7.55 13.73
N LYS A 663 -21.77 7.32 12.82
CA LYS A 663 -22.06 8.22 11.68
C LYS A 663 -20.81 8.51 10.83
N ALA A 664 -19.91 7.52 10.72
CA ALA A 664 -18.70 7.65 9.92
C ALA A 664 -19.05 7.86 8.44
N LYS A 665 -18.24 8.63 7.74
CA LYS A 665 -18.45 8.99 6.33
C LYS A 665 -18.01 7.87 5.37
N ALA A 666 -17.19 6.93 5.83
CA ALA A 666 -16.68 5.84 5.00
C ALA A 666 -17.82 4.88 4.58
N LYS A 667 -17.90 4.61 3.28
CA LYS A 667 -18.88 3.68 2.73
C LYS A 667 -18.38 2.24 2.91
N PRO A 668 -19.22 1.31 3.39
CA PRO A 668 -18.86 -0.10 3.46
C PRO A 668 -18.70 -0.69 2.05
N GLY A 669 -17.83 -1.68 1.92
CA GLY A 669 -17.63 -2.43 0.68
C GLY A 669 -18.90 -3.14 0.21
N SER A 670 -18.91 -3.60 -1.04
CA SER A 670 -20.07 -4.18 -1.71
C SER A 670 -20.57 -5.45 -1.00
N HIS A 671 -21.81 -5.42 -0.55
CA HIS A 671 -22.51 -6.52 0.11
C HIS A 671 -24.03 -6.42 -0.13
N LYS A 672 -24.74 -7.50 0.09
CA LYS A 672 -26.21 -7.53 -0.06
C LYS A 672 -26.93 -7.00 1.16
N GLU A 673 -26.59 -7.51 2.35
CA GLU A 673 -27.28 -7.20 3.61
C GLU A 673 -26.37 -7.52 4.81
N ILE A 674 -26.47 -6.73 5.88
CA ILE A 674 -25.87 -7.02 7.18
C ILE A 674 -26.96 -6.97 8.24
N LYS A 675 -27.12 -8.06 9.02
CA LYS A 675 -28.08 -8.18 10.10
C LYS A 675 -27.39 -8.15 11.46
N GLY A 676 -28.13 -7.78 12.51
CA GLY A 676 -27.67 -7.85 13.89
C GLY A 676 -26.85 -6.64 14.36
N LEU A 677 -26.73 -5.58 13.54
CA LEU A 677 -25.99 -4.37 13.92
C LEU A 677 -26.57 -3.67 15.17
N ASP A 678 -27.88 -3.83 15.44
CA ASP A 678 -28.58 -3.22 16.57
C ASP A 678 -28.24 -3.84 17.93
N HIS A 679 -27.54 -4.98 17.92
CA HIS A 679 -27.07 -5.63 19.15
C HIS A 679 -25.86 -4.92 19.77
N LEU A 680 -25.20 -4.06 18.99
CA LEU A 680 -24.00 -3.35 19.40
C LEU A 680 -24.28 -1.86 19.57
N ASP A 681 -23.57 -1.23 20.50
CA ASP A 681 -23.60 0.22 20.73
C ASP A 681 -22.26 0.90 20.33
N LYS A 682 -21.18 0.13 20.20
CA LYS A 682 -19.86 0.64 19.86
C LYS A 682 -19.05 -0.37 19.05
N VAL A 683 -18.27 0.13 18.09
CA VAL A 683 -17.22 -0.62 17.42
C VAL A 683 -15.88 0.09 17.61
N ILE A 684 -14.84 -0.68 17.90
CA ILE A 684 -13.47 -0.18 18.10
C ILE A 684 -12.56 -0.98 17.18
N ASP A 685 -11.93 -0.26 16.27
CA ASP A 685 -10.91 -0.83 15.38
C ASP A 685 -9.51 -0.54 15.95
N ILE A 686 -8.74 -1.61 16.12
CA ILE A 686 -7.38 -1.58 16.67
C ILE A 686 -6.43 -2.12 15.62
N ASP A 687 -6.04 -1.24 14.71
CA ASP A 687 -5.10 -1.50 13.63
C ASP A 687 -3.65 -1.19 14.02
N GLN A 688 -2.70 -1.55 13.17
CA GLN A 688 -1.27 -1.32 13.35
C GLN A 688 -0.81 0.10 12.93
N ALA A 689 -1.73 0.97 12.51
CA ALA A 689 -1.37 2.34 12.13
C ALA A 689 -0.79 3.11 13.31
N PRO A 690 0.16 4.02 13.10
CA PRO A 690 0.77 4.82 14.15
C PRO A 690 -0.29 5.60 14.97
N ILE A 691 -0.08 5.75 16.27
CA ILE A 691 -0.96 6.53 17.17
C ILE A 691 -0.92 8.04 16.91
N GLY A 692 -0.10 8.48 15.97
CA GLY A 692 -0.02 9.87 15.49
C GLY A 692 1.08 10.04 14.46
N ARG A 693 0.97 11.11 13.67
CA ARG A 693 1.88 11.40 12.55
C ARG A 693 3.04 12.34 12.93
N THR A 694 3.02 12.89 14.13
CA THR A 694 4.00 13.89 14.60
C THR A 694 4.76 13.39 15.82
N PRO A 695 5.97 13.90 16.07
CA PRO A 695 6.74 13.57 17.28
C PRO A 695 6.08 13.99 18.60
N ARG A 696 5.03 14.81 18.55
CA ARG A 696 4.23 15.23 19.71
C ARG A 696 3.28 14.16 20.20
N SER A 697 2.85 13.27 19.31
CA SER A 697 2.03 12.13 19.69
C SER A 697 2.90 11.11 20.39
N ASN A 698 2.49 10.65 21.56
CA ASN A 698 3.19 9.67 22.37
C ASN A 698 2.18 8.83 23.19
N PRO A 699 2.60 7.74 23.82
CA PRO A 699 1.72 6.88 24.62
C PRO A 699 0.97 7.64 25.73
N ALA A 700 1.63 8.59 26.40
CA ALA A 700 0.98 9.35 27.47
C ALA A 700 -0.13 10.27 26.99
N THR A 701 0.04 10.91 25.83
CA THR A 701 -0.99 11.78 25.24
C THR A 701 -2.15 10.97 24.66
N TYR A 702 -1.84 9.85 24.00
CA TYR A 702 -2.85 9.03 23.37
C TYR A 702 -3.80 8.35 24.37
N THR A 703 -3.26 7.81 25.47
CA THR A 703 -4.06 7.21 26.54
C THR A 703 -4.73 8.24 27.45
N GLY A 704 -4.40 9.52 27.28
CA GLY A 704 -4.92 10.61 28.10
C GLY A 704 -4.38 10.62 29.53
N VAL A 705 -3.36 9.82 29.85
CA VAL A 705 -2.70 9.86 31.17
C VAL A 705 -1.93 11.16 31.37
N PHE A 706 -1.44 11.75 30.29
CA PHE A 706 -0.70 13.01 30.34
C PHE A 706 -1.56 14.19 30.84
N ASP A 707 -2.85 14.16 30.60
CA ASP A 707 -3.78 15.18 31.11
C ASP A 707 -3.87 15.13 32.64
N ASP A 708 -3.92 13.94 33.22
CA ASP A 708 -3.94 13.75 34.67
C ASP A 708 -2.57 14.09 35.29
N ILE A 709 -1.47 13.78 34.63
CA ILE A 709 -0.10 14.15 35.06
C ILE A 709 0.04 15.67 35.11
N ARG A 710 -0.41 16.40 34.09
CA ARG A 710 -0.40 17.87 34.05
C ARG A 710 -1.22 18.48 35.18
N ASP A 711 -2.34 17.87 35.55
CA ASP A 711 -3.13 18.31 36.71
C ASP A 711 -2.35 18.16 38.01
N VAL A 712 -1.59 17.07 38.20
CA VAL A 712 -0.73 16.87 39.37
C VAL A 712 0.34 17.97 39.46
N PHE A 713 1.02 18.26 38.34
CA PHE A 713 2.03 19.33 38.32
C PHE A 713 1.45 20.71 38.62
N ALA A 714 0.24 21.01 38.09
CA ALA A 714 -0.44 22.27 38.35
C ALA A 714 -0.86 22.44 39.83
N GLN A 715 -1.01 21.35 40.57
CA GLN A 715 -1.40 21.33 41.98
C GLN A 715 -0.20 21.42 42.92
N THR A 716 1.03 21.33 42.45
CA THR A 716 2.23 21.51 43.26
C THR A 716 2.29 22.90 43.87
N ASN A 717 2.91 23.03 45.06
CA ASN A 717 3.02 24.33 45.74
C ASN A 717 3.77 25.34 44.88
N GLU A 718 4.84 24.89 44.21
CA GLU A 718 5.66 25.74 43.35
C GLU A 718 4.87 26.27 42.12
N ALA A 719 4.07 25.42 41.47
CA ALA A 719 3.22 25.84 40.37
C ALA A 719 2.16 26.87 40.82
N LYS A 720 1.56 26.68 42.04
CA LYS A 720 0.57 27.61 42.60
C LYS A 720 1.19 28.97 42.94
N VAL A 721 2.38 28.98 43.54
CA VAL A 721 3.10 30.23 43.85
C VAL A 721 3.40 31.01 42.58
N ARG A 722 3.77 30.34 41.49
CA ARG A 722 4.05 30.95 40.18
C ARG A 722 2.81 31.25 39.36
N GLY A 723 1.63 30.87 39.82
CA GLY A 723 0.37 31.01 39.07
C GLY A 723 0.26 30.12 37.83
N TYR A 724 1.01 29.00 37.78
CA TYR A 724 1.03 28.11 36.65
C TYR A 724 -0.19 27.21 36.65
N LYS A 725 -0.95 27.27 35.56
CA LYS A 725 -2.12 26.43 35.30
C LYS A 725 -1.73 25.20 34.48
N LYS A 726 -2.63 24.23 34.36
CA LYS A 726 -2.47 22.97 33.58
C LYS A 726 -1.90 23.20 32.17
N GLY A 727 -2.28 24.29 31.50
CA GLY A 727 -1.78 24.63 30.16
C GLY A 727 -0.27 24.89 30.10
N ARG A 728 0.34 25.34 31.20
CA ARG A 728 1.78 25.57 31.29
C ARG A 728 2.60 24.29 31.09
N PHE A 729 2.08 23.18 31.55
CA PHE A 729 2.70 21.86 31.48
C PHE A 729 2.38 21.10 30.18
N SER A 730 1.81 21.78 29.17
CA SER A 730 1.57 21.22 27.84
C SER A 730 2.67 21.66 26.87
N PHE A 731 3.34 20.71 26.22
CA PHE A 731 4.28 20.99 25.14
C PHE A 731 3.58 21.41 23.81
N ASN A 732 2.26 21.34 23.74
CA ASN A 732 1.47 21.79 22.57
C ASN A 732 1.06 23.27 22.65
N VAL A 733 1.06 23.87 23.84
CA VAL A 733 0.54 25.22 24.10
C VAL A 733 1.70 26.18 24.35
N LYS A 734 1.61 27.39 23.81
CA LYS A 734 2.56 28.47 24.09
C LYS A 734 2.60 28.79 25.59
N GLY A 735 3.77 29.22 26.07
CA GLY A 735 4.01 29.65 27.46
C GLY A 735 4.84 28.67 28.26
N GLY A 736 4.68 27.35 28.14
CA GLY A 736 5.48 26.36 28.86
C GLY A 736 6.43 25.54 27.99
N ARG A 737 6.15 25.48 26.70
CA ARG A 737 6.96 24.72 25.74
C ARG A 737 8.24 25.45 25.31
N CYS A 738 9.21 24.74 24.84
CA CYS A 738 10.35 25.31 24.11
C CYS A 738 9.84 25.90 22.78
N GLU A 739 10.04 27.20 22.58
CA GLU A 739 9.56 27.86 21.35
C GLU A 739 10.48 27.60 20.13
N ALA A 740 11.76 27.23 20.35
CA ALA A 740 12.66 26.88 19.25
C ALA A 740 12.19 25.63 18.48
N CYS A 741 11.87 24.54 19.19
CA CYS A 741 11.31 23.32 18.59
C CYS A 741 9.76 23.27 18.68
N ARG A 742 9.12 24.31 19.22
CA ARG A 742 7.67 24.37 19.43
C ARG A 742 7.09 23.18 20.21
N GLY A 743 7.90 22.56 21.07
CA GLY A 743 7.52 21.42 21.90
C GLY A 743 7.76 20.04 21.27
N ASP A 744 8.34 19.97 20.08
CA ASP A 744 8.68 18.69 19.45
C ASP A 744 9.86 17.97 20.14
N GLY A 745 10.77 18.73 20.76
CA GLY A 745 12.02 18.22 21.35
C GLY A 745 13.10 17.98 20.30
N ILE A 746 12.71 17.85 19.05
CA ILE A 746 13.58 17.59 17.91
C ILE A 746 13.32 18.62 16.81
N ILE A 747 14.31 18.85 15.95
CA ILE A 747 14.20 19.70 14.76
C ILE A 747 14.30 18.78 13.55
N LYS A 748 13.29 18.84 12.68
CA LYS A 748 13.28 18.14 11.41
C LYS A 748 14.09 18.95 10.39
N ILE A 749 15.11 18.35 9.81
CA ILE A 749 15.87 18.90 8.69
C ILE A 749 15.39 18.17 7.41
N GLU A 750 14.66 18.89 6.57
CA GLU A 750 14.16 18.35 5.31
C GLU A 750 15.28 18.26 4.29
N MET A 751 15.49 17.06 3.77
CA MET A 751 16.50 16.75 2.77
C MET A 751 15.79 16.40 1.46
N HIS A 752 15.88 17.27 0.45
CA HIS A 752 15.12 17.12 -0.83
C HIS A 752 15.32 15.80 -1.57
N PHE A 753 16.46 15.12 -1.39
CA PHE A 753 16.79 13.86 -2.09
C PHE A 753 17.14 12.70 -1.16
N LEU A 754 17.17 12.93 0.16
CA LEU A 754 17.50 11.95 1.19
C LEU A 754 16.37 11.89 2.23
N PRO A 755 16.30 10.84 3.05
CA PRO A 755 15.38 10.81 4.18
C PRO A 755 15.60 12.01 5.10
N ASP A 756 14.50 12.56 5.65
CA ASP A 756 14.56 13.66 6.59
C ASP A 756 15.37 13.27 7.85
N VAL A 757 16.22 14.18 8.31
CA VAL A 757 17.05 13.98 9.51
C VAL A 757 16.39 14.68 10.69
N TYR A 758 16.30 13.97 11.81
CA TYR A 758 15.77 14.49 13.07
C TYR A 758 16.90 14.65 14.07
N VAL A 759 17.16 15.88 14.49
CA VAL A 759 18.19 16.20 15.49
C VAL A 759 17.57 16.73 16.77
N PRO A 760 18.13 16.42 17.97
CA PRO A 760 17.67 17.03 19.21
C PRO A 760 17.74 18.56 19.15
N CYS A 761 16.74 19.23 19.71
CA CYS A 761 16.73 20.69 19.76
C CYS A 761 17.87 21.21 20.63
N GLU A 762 18.69 22.07 20.09
CA GLU A 762 19.87 22.64 20.76
C GLU A 762 19.50 23.52 21.98
N VAL A 763 18.29 24.09 22.03
CA VAL A 763 17.80 24.95 23.10
C VAL A 763 17.30 24.17 24.31
N CYS A 764 16.47 23.15 24.06
CA CYS A 764 15.88 22.35 25.15
C CYS A 764 16.54 20.98 25.33
N HIS A 765 17.48 20.60 24.48
CA HIS A 765 18.17 19.31 24.51
C HIS A 765 17.23 18.11 24.61
N GLY A 766 16.15 18.15 23.80
CA GLY A 766 15.14 17.12 23.78
C GLY A 766 14.02 17.24 24.82
N LYS A 767 14.16 18.12 25.82
CA LYS A 767 13.24 18.21 26.97
C LYS A 767 11.87 18.81 26.69
N ARG A 768 11.63 19.38 25.49
CA ARG A 768 10.35 19.92 24.98
C ARG A 768 9.83 21.18 25.66
N TYR A 769 10.31 21.55 26.87
CA TYR A 769 9.83 22.66 27.67
C TYR A 769 10.87 23.76 27.82
N ASN A 770 10.40 24.94 28.20
CA ASN A 770 11.28 26.02 28.61
C ASN A 770 11.81 25.80 30.05
N ARG A 771 12.86 26.54 30.39
CA ARG A 771 13.61 26.37 31.65
C ARG A 771 12.72 26.56 32.89
N GLU A 772 11.86 27.56 32.89
CA GLU A 772 10.99 27.91 34.02
C GLU A 772 9.93 26.82 34.29
N THR A 773 9.45 26.14 33.28
CA THR A 773 8.51 25.02 33.43
C THR A 773 9.22 23.80 34.01
N LEU A 774 10.48 23.55 33.62
CA LEU A 774 11.27 22.42 34.11
C LEU A 774 11.71 22.56 35.57
N GLU A 775 11.69 23.77 36.10
CA GLU A 775 12.00 24.01 37.53
C GLU A 775 10.90 23.48 38.46
N VAL A 776 9.65 23.41 38.01
CA VAL A 776 8.56 22.84 38.80
C VAL A 776 8.70 21.31 38.85
N THR A 777 8.80 20.79 40.06
CA THR A 777 8.99 19.34 40.28
C THR A 777 7.89 18.74 41.13
N TYR A 778 7.62 17.47 40.87
CA TYR A 778 6.79 16.59 41.70
C TYR A 778 7.62 15.39 42.14
N LYS A 779 7.75 15.17 43.46
CA LYS A 779 8.65 14.14 44.03
C LYS A 779 10.08 14.23 43.46
N GLY A 780 10.60 15.46 43.25
CA GLY A 780 11.94 15.72 42.71
C GLY A 780 12.14 15.50 41.22
N LYS A 781 11.10 15.23 40.46
CA LYS A 781 11.13 15.01 38.99
C LYS A 781 10.38 16.13 38.27
N SER A 782 10.98 16.68 37.21
CA SER A 782 10.31 17.60 36.31
C SER A 782 9.32 16.88 35.40
N ILE A 783 8.46 17.62 34.70
CA ILE A 783 7.51 17.01 33.75
C ILE A 783 8.20 16.32 32.56
N SER A 784 9.38 16.78 32.15
CA SER A 784 10.21 16.12 31.16
C SER A 784 10.75 14.78 31.67
N ASP A 785 11.26 14.77 32.91
CA ASP A 785 11.76 13.53 33.53
C ASP A 785 10.65 12.47 33.62
N VAL A 786 9.42 12.90 33.87
CA VAL A 786 8.25 11.97 33.87
C VAL A 786 7.94 11.43 32.49
N LEU A 787 8.07 12.22 31.42
CA LEU A 787 7.91 11.74 30.06
C LEU A 787 9.01 10.73 29.66
N ASP A 788 10.21 10.87 30.24
CA ASP A 788 11.32 9.95 29.98
C ASP A 788 11.26 8.67 30.83
N MET A 789 10.33 8.61 31.82
CA MET A 789 10.11 7.38 32.59
C MET A 789 9.52 6.28 31.74
N THR A 790 9.91 5.03 31.99
CA THR A 790 9.18 3.87 31.48
C THR A 790 7.79 3.79 32.09
N VAL A 791 6.88 3.06 31.46
CA VAL A 791 5.54 2.81 32.03
C VAL A 791 5.65 2.13 33.40
N GLU A 792 6.59 1.20 33.58
CA GLU A 792 6.85 0.49 34.84
C GLU A 792 7.32 1.45 35.93
N ASP A 793 8.30 2.31 35.65
CA ASP A 793 8.79 3.32 36.61
C ASP A 793 7.69 4.33 36.99
N ALA A 794 6.95 4.78 35.99
CA ALA A 794 5.83 5.71 36.16
C ALA A 794 4.71 5.11 37.01
N LEU A 795 4.42 3.80 36.82
CA LEU A 795 3.42 3.09 37.62
C LEU A 795 3.78 3.10 39.12
N SER A 796 5.04 2.87 39.44
CA SER A 796 5.57 2.95 40.80
C SER A 796 5.59 4.40 41.33
N PHE A 797 5.99 5.36 40.49
CA PHE A 797 6.08 6.78 40.83
C PHE A 797 4.73 7.40 41.20
N PHE A 798 3.66 7.04 40.45
CA PHE A 798 2.30 7.51 40.64
C PHE A 798 1.38 6.54 41.41
N GLU A 799 1.96 5.62 42.18
CA GLU A 799 1.21 4.56 42.89
C GLU A 799 0.02 5.11 43.70
N ASN A 800 0.20 6.28 44.34
CA ASN A 800 -0.79 6.93 45.21
C ASN A 800 -1.82 7.79 44.47
N ILE A 801 -1.83 7.80 43.11
CA ILE A 801 -2.77 8.57 42.30
C ILE A 801 -3.62 7.60 41.45
N PRO A 802 -4.81 7.22 41.95
CA PRO A 802 -5.60 6.14 41.35
C PRO A 802 -5.96 6.34 39.87
N LYS A 803 -6.20 7.59 39.44
CA LYS A 803 -6.52 7.90 38.05
C LYS A 803 -5.35 7.61 37.10
N ILE A 804 -4.14 8.03 37.49
CA ILE A 804 -2.92 7.82 36.72
C ILE A 804 -2.57 6.33 36.78
N LYS A 805 -2.54 5.73 37.98
CA LYS A 805 -2.20 4.33 38.18
C LYS A 805 -3.06 3.40 37.29
N ARG A 806 -4.38 3.61 37.24
CA ARG A 806 -5.29 2.79 36.42
C ARG A 806 -4.94 2.82 34.95
N LYS A 807 -4.61 3.98 34.36
CA LYS A 807 -4.24 4.12 32.94
C LYS A 807 -2.85 3.53 32.66
N LEU A 808 -1.90 3.72 33.56
CA LEU A 808 -0.57 3.11 33.44
C LEU A 808 -0.64 1.59 33.59
N GLN A 809 -1.51 1.08 34.47
CA GLN A 809 -1.70 -0.35 34.67
C GLN A 809 -2.18 -1.02 33.36
N THR A 810 -3.09 -0.40 32.61
CA THR A 810 -3.54 -0.97 31.33
C THR A 810 -2.42 -1.04 30.30
N LEU A 811 -1.50 -0.07 30.26
CA LEU A 811 -0.29 -0.12 29.41
C LEU A 811 0.67 -1.24 29.85
N TYR A 812 0.82 -1.44 31.15
CA TYR A 812 1.63 -2.51 31.70
C TYR A 812 1.02 -3.89 31.40
N ASP A 813 -0.30 -4.05 31.58
CA ASP A 813 -1.02 -5.30 31.37
C ASP A 813 -0.94 -5.80 29.92
N VAL A 814 -0.86 -4.90 28.93
CA VAL A 814 -0.66 -5.26 27.51
C VAL A 814 0.81 -5.52 27.15
N GLY A 815 1.72 -5.58 28.15
CA GLY A 815 3.13 -5.88 27.93
C GLY A 815 3.98 -4.69 27.48
N LEU A 816 3.54 -3.44 27.71
CA LEU A 816 4.27 -2.22 27.34
C LEU A 816 4.97 -1.54 28.52
N GLY A 817 5.36 -2.31 29.56
CA GLY A 817 6.08 -1.78 30.72
C GLY A 817 7.38 -1.07 30.40
N TYR A 818 8.05 -1.48 29.33
CA TYR A 818 9.38 -1.03 28.93
C TYR A 818 9.39 0.26 28.09
N ILE A 819 8.27 0.66 27.45
CA ILE A 819 8.25 1.90 26.64
C ILE A 819 8.25 3.13 27.53
N THR A 820 8.83 4.25 27.04
CA THR A 820 8.76 5.52 27.76
C THR A 820 7.45 6.26 27.46
N LEU A 821 6.94 7.01 28.46
CA LEU A 821 5.69 7.74 28.34
C LEU A 821 5.70 8.77 27.21
N GLY A 822 6.84 9.43 27.02
CA GLY A 822 7.06 10.48 26.01
C GLY A 822 7.61 9.95 24.68
N GLN A 823 7.73 8.64 24.48
CA GLN A 823 8.27 8.05 23.25
C GLN A 823 7.47 8.53 22.03
N PRO A 824 8.11 9.13 21.01
CA PRO A 824 7.40 9.59 19.81
C PRO A 824 6.65 8.46 19.11
N ALA A 825 5.44 8.74 18.65
CA ALA A 825 4.63 7.76 17.93
C ALA A 825 5.31 7.17 16.68
N THR A 826 6.21 7.94 16.07
CA THR A 826 6.97 7.55 14.88
C THR A 826 8.07 6.51 15.16
N THR A 827 8.43 6.31 16.42
CA THR A 827 9.44 5.33 16.83
C THR A 827 8.85 4.03 17.37
N LEU A 828 7.53 3.99 17.57
CA LEU A 828 6.83 2.78 17.97
C LEU A 828 6.70 1.80 16.79
N SER A 829 6.89 0.51 17.08
CA SER A 829 6.52 -0.54 16.11
C SER A 829 5.00 -0.60 15.91
N GLY A 830 4.54 -1.24 14.80
CA GLY A 830 3.12 -1.42 14.55
C GLY A 830 2.40 -2.14 15.70
N GLY A 831 2.98 -3.20 16.23
CA GLY A 831 2.44 -3.94 17.37
C GLY A 831 2.42 -3.14 18.66
N GLU A 832 3.44 -2.30 18.94
CA GLU A 832 3.43 -1.40 20.10
C GLU A 832 2.33 -0.34 19.96
N ALA A 833 2.19 0.28 18.80
CA ALA A 833 1.12 1.25 18.52
C ALA A 833 -0.27 0.63 18.72
N GLN A 834 -0.48 -0.59 18.26
CA GLN A 834 -1.72 -1.34 18.42
C GLN A 834 -2.02 -1.63 19.90
N ARG A 835 -1.03 -2.05 20.67
CA ARG A 835 -1.17 -2.29 22.12
C ARG A 835 -1.45 -1.00 22.91
N VAL A 836 -0.87 0.14 22.52
CA VAL A 836 -1.22 1.45 23.08
C VAL A 836 -2.69 1.80 22.81
N LYS A 837 -3.19 1.54 21.61
CA LYS A 837 -4.61 1.72 21.27
C LYS A 837 -5.51 0.84 22.13
N LEU A 838 -5.17 -0.44 22.26
CA LEU A 838 -5.89 -1.37 23.11
C LEU A 838 -5.91 -0.90 24.57
N ALA A 839 -4.76 -0.51 25.13
CA ALA A 839 -4.66 0.00 26.50
C ALA A 839 -5.53 1.25 26.74
N SER A 840 -5.64 2.12 25.72
CA SER A 840 -6.47 3.32 25.80
C SER A 840 -7.98 3.01 25.91
N GLU A 841 -8.42 1.87 25.43
CA GLU A 841 -9.83 1.44 25.53
C GLU A 841 -10.10 0.64 26.82
N LEU A 842 -9.14 -0.13 27.30
CA LEU A 842 -9.27 -0.97 28.50
C LEU A 842 -9.59 -0.20 29.79
N HIS A 843 -9.14 1.04 29.94
CA HIS A 843 -9.45 1.83 31.15
C HIS A 843 -10.86 2.43 31.12
N LYS A 844 -11.55 2.41 29.99
CA LYS A 844 -12.90 2.92 29.84
C LYS A 844 -13.90 1.88 30.36
N ARG A 845 -15.08 2.34 30.81
CA ARG A 845 -16.13 1.43 31.29
C ARG A 845 -16.71 0.67 30.11
N SER A 846 -16.68 -0.66 30.17
CA SER A 846 -17.37 -1.51 29.19
C SER A 846 -18.90 -1.39 29.35
N THR A 847 -19.60 -1.46 28.22
CA THR A 847 -21.06 -1.55 28.16
C THR A 847 -21.55 -2.99 28.03
N GLY A 848 -20.66 -3.93 27.74
CA GLY A 848 -20.98 -5.33 27.41
C GLY A 848 -21.62 -5.50 26.01
N ARG A 849 -21.55 -4.46 25.17
CA ARG A 849 -22.11 -4.43 23.80
C ARG A 849 -21.14 -3.80 22.80
N THR A 850 -19.84 -3.83 23.10
CA THR A 850 -18.78 -3.33 22.23
C THR A 850 -18.20 -4.45 21.40
N LEU A 851 -17.96 -4.19 20.11
CA LEU A 851 -17.16 -5.04 19.24
C LEU A 851 -15.75 -4.46 19.11
N TYR A 852 -14.75 -5.22 19.54
CA TYR A 852 -13.35 -4.95 19.31
C TYR A 852 -12.88 -5.71 18.07
N ILE A 853 -12.34 -5.03 17.10
CA ILE A 853 -11.72 -5.61 15.90
C ILE A 853 -10.20 -5.39 16.01
N LEU A 854 -9.43 -6.48 15.95
CA LEU A 854 -7.97 -6.43 16.00
C LEU A 854 -7.41 -7.10 14.74
N ASP A 855 -6.50 -6.41 14.07
CA ASP A 855 -5.85 -6.92 12.87
C ASP A 855 -4.42 -7.37 13.22
N GLU A 856 -4.19 -8.69 13.19
CA GLU A 856 -2.93 -9.37 13.51
C GLU A 856 -2.27 -8.87 14.81
N PRO A 857 -2.96 -8.96 15.98
CA PRO A 857 -2.45 -8.40 17.23
C PRO A 857 -1.19 -9.08 17.78
N THR A 858 -0.78 -10.23 17.25
CA THR A 858 0.43 -10.96 17.66
C THR A 858 1.69 -10.53 16.94
N THR A 859 1.59 -9.58 16.01
CA THR A 859 2.72 -9.07 15.23
C THR A 859 3.85 -8.60 16.15
N GLY A 860 5.06 -9.15 15.95
CA GLY A 860 6.26 -8.80 16.72
C GLY A 860 6.25 -9.25 18.18
N LEU A 861 5.39 -10.20 18.55
CA LEU A 861 5.26 -10.71 19.90
C LEU A 861 5.91 -12.08 20.07
N HIS A 862 6.69 -12.21 21.14
CA HIS A 862 7.10 -13.51 21.64
C HIS A 862 5.88 -14.27 22.25
N VAL A 863 5.95 -15.60 22.31
CA VAL A 863 4.85 -16.43 22.84
C VAL A 863 4.44 -16.03 24.26
N ASP A 864 5.38 -15.62 25.12
CA ASP A 864 5.06 -15.13 26.49
C ASP A 864 4.26 -13.81 26.46
N ASP A 865 4.55 -12.91 25.51
CA ASP A 865 3.80 -11.67 25.30
C ASP A 865 2.40 -11.97 24.76
N ILE A 866 2.27 -12.98 23.88
CA ILE A 866 0.97 -13.48 23.39
C ILE A 866 0.11 -14.04 24.54
N ALA A 867 0.72 -14.80 25.44
CA ALA A 867 0.02 -15.31 26.61
C ALA A 867 -0.56 -14.19 27.50
N ARG A 868 0.20 -13.10 27.71
CA ARG A 868 -0.26 -11.91 28.42
C ARG A 868 -1.38 -11.18 27.69
N LEU A 869 -1.22 -10.99 26.37
CA LEU A 869 -2.26 -10.38 25.54
C LEU A 869 -3.57 -11.17 25.58
N LEU A 870 -3.50 -12.50 25.51
CA LEU A 870 -4.68 -13.35 25.60
C LEU A 870 -5.45 -13.16 26.90
N VAL A 871 -4.78 -13.02 28.04
CA VAL A 871 -5.45 -12.73 29.33
C VAL A 871 -6.28 -11.45 29.24
N VAL A 872 -5.74 -10.43 28.57
CA VAL A 872 -6.43 -9.14 28.39
C VAL A 872 -7.64 -9.29 27.47
N LEU A 873 -7.48 -9.98 26.33
CA LEU A 873 -8.56 -10.18 25.36
C LEU A 873 -9.69 -11.05 25.94
N GLN A 874 -9.35 -12.10 26.69
CA GLN A 874 -10.33 -12.94 27.37
C GLN A 874 -11.13 -12.15 28.43
N ARG A 875 -10.46 -11.25 29.16
CA ARG A 875 -11.13 -10.35 30.13
C ARG A 875 -12.17 -9.44 29.47
N LEU A 876 -11.93 -8.95 28.25
CA LEU A 876 -12.93 -8.17 27.51
C LEU A 876 -14.17 -8.98 27.20
N VAL A 877 -13.98 -10.23 26.76
CA VAL A 877 -15.08 -11.12 26.44
C VAL A 877 -15.86 -11.52 27.72
N ASP A 878 -15.16 -11.76 28.83
CA ASP A 878 -15.78 -12.06 30.12
C ASP A 878 -16.63 -10.89 30.65
N ASN A 879 -16.34 -9.67 30.26
CA ASN A 879 -17.15 -8.47 30.54
C ASN A 879 -18.39 -8.35 29.63
N GLY A 880 -18.61 -9.30 28.71
CA GLY A 880 -19.74 -9.34 27.78
C GLY A 880 -19.49 -8.68 26.43
N ASP A 881 -18.31 -8.11 26.19
CA ASP A 881 -17.94 -7.55 24.90
C ASP A 881 -17.61 -8.66 23.89
N THR A 882 -17.56 -8.32 22.61
CA THR A 882 -17.16 -9.23 21.54
C THR A 882 -15.77 -8.86 21.05
N VAL A 883 -14.90 -9.83 20.92
CA VAL A 883 -13.54 -9.65 20.35
C VAL A 883 -13.45 -10.44 19.05
N LEU A 884 -13.14 -9.75 17.97
CA LEU A 884 -12.89 -10.30 16.64
C LEU A 884 -11.44 -10.04 16.26
N VAL A 885 -10.69 -11.10 16.01
CA VAL A 885 -9.28 -10.99 15.60
C VAL A 885 -9.09 -11.55 14.20
N ILE A 886 -8.35 -10.85 13.34
CA ILE A 886 -7.80 -11.42 12.12
C ILE A 886 -6.44 -11.98 12.50
N GLU A 887 -6.22 -13.30 12.36
CA GLU A 887 -5.01 -13.92 12.86
C GLU A 887 -4.52 -15.11 12.04
N HIS A 888 -3.21 -15.32 12.13
CA HIS A 888 -2.49 -16.47 11.59
C HIS A 888 -1.79 -17.30 12.68
N ASN A 889 -1.59 -16.71 13.86
CA ASN A 889 -0.92 -17.39 14.98
C ASN A 889 -1.81 -18.49 15.56
N LEU A 890 -1.32 -19.73 15.54
CA LEU A 890 -2.09 -20.89 15.98
C LEU A 890 -2.38 -20.90 17.50
N ASP A 891 -1.55 -20.24 18.31
CA ASP A 891 -1.77 -20.11 19.75
C ASP A 891 -2.98 -19.22 20.07
N ILE A 892 -3.21 -18.18 19.28
CA ILE A 892 -4.45 -17.38 19.37
C ILE A 892 -5.65 -18.18 18.84
N ILE A 893 -5.50 -18.78 17.67
CA ILE A 893 -6.59 -19.47 16.97
C ILE A 893 -7.12 -20.64 17.80
N LYS A 894 -6.24 -21.43 18.42
CA LYS A 894 -6.65 -22.56 19.28
C LYS A 894 -7.44 -22.13 20.52
N THR A 895 -7.27 -20.88 20.99
CA THR A 895 -7.95 -20.34 22.17
C THR A 895 -9.27 -19.63 21.84
N ALA A 896 -9.59 -19.42 20.55
CA ALA A 896 -10.83 -18.79 20.13
C ALA A 896 -12.07 -19.65 20.44
N ASP A 897 -13.18 -19.00 20.71
CA ASP A 897 -14.47 -19.67 20.87
C ASP A 897 -15.08 -20.07 19.52
N TYR A 898 -14.82 -19.26 18.50
CA TYR A 898 -15.36 -19.43 17.16
C TYR A 898 -14.35 -19.01 16.09
N ILE A 899 -14.33 -19.70 14.96
CA ILE A 899 -13.47 -19.40 13.81
C ILE A 899 -14.32 -19.18 12.56
N VAL A 900 -13.92 -18.22 11.74
CA VAL A 900 -14.40 -18.03 10.37
C VAL A 900 -13.20 -18.11 9.44
N ASP A 901 -13.09 -19.21 8.69
CA ASP A 901 -11.95 -19.51 7.82
C ASP A 901 -12.25 -19.17 6.37
N LEU A 902 -11.41 -18.30 5.77
CA LEU A 902 -11.53 -17.84 4.38
C LEU A 902 -10.49 -18.52 3.50
N GLY A 903 -10.92 -18.84 2.28
CA GLY A 903 -10.03 -19.47 1.31
C GLY A 903 -10.74 -19.84 0.01
N PRO A 904 -10.38 -21.00 -0.58
CA PRO A 904 -9.26 -21.88 -0.19
C PRO A 904 -7.87 -21.28 -0.46
N GLU A 905 -7.77 -20.42 -1.49
CA GLU A 905 -6.51 -19.80 -1.93
C GLU A 905 -6.52 -18.29 -1.72
N GLY A 906 -5.44 -17.61 -2.10
CA GLY A 906 -5.34 -16.16 -2.16
C GLY A 906 -5.88 -15.56 -3.48
N GLY A 907 -6.13 -14.26 -3.52
CA GLY A 907 -6.54 -13.53 -4.72
C GLY A 907 -7.80 -14.06 -5.38
N ALA A 908 -7.77 -14.29 -6.69
CA ALA A 908 -8.91 -14.78 -7.45
C ALA A 908 -9.34 -16.22 -7.07
N GLY A 909 -8.43 -17.03 -6.52
CA GLY A 909 -8.71 -18.38 -6.00
C GLY A 909 -9.40 -18.39 -4.64
N GLY A 910 -9.41 -17.25 -3.93
CA GLY A 910 -10.00 -17.09 -2.61
C GLY A 910 -11.39 -16.48 -2.61
N GLY A 911 -11.72 -15.81 -1.52
CA GLY A 911 -12.93 -15.01 -1.39
C GLY A 911 -14.20 -15.76 -0.99
N THR A 912 -14.07 -17.00 -0.50
CA THR A 912 -15.19 -17.81 0.02
C THR A 912 -14.96 -18.17 1.49
N ILE A 913 -16.02 -18.44 2.22
CA ILE A 913 -15.94 -19.06 3.54
C ILE A 913 -15.77 -20.56 3.34
N VAL A 914 -14.63 -21.09 3.76
CA VAL A 914 -14.30 -22.52 3.67
C VAL A 914 -14.96 -23.27 4.81
N ALA A 915 -14.84 -22.73 6.03
CA ALA A 915 -15.39 -23.33 7.22
C ALA A 915 -15.74 -22.26 8.27
N SER A 916 -16.67 -22.56 9.16
CA SER A 916 -16.97 -21.74 10.34
C SER A 916 -17.48 -22.62 11.46
N GLY A 917 -17.01 -22.41 12.67
CA GLY A 917 -17.36 -23.21 13.84
C GLY A 917 -16.33 -23.07 14.95
N THR A 918 -16.35 -24.00 15.91
CA THR A 918 -15.31 -24.08 16.94
C THR A 918 -13.99 -24.55 16.36
N PRO A 919 -12.85 -24.29 17.00
CA PRO A 919 -11.56 -24.82 16.55
C PRO A 919 -11.57 -26.33 16.32
N GLU A 920 -12.26 -27.10 17.17
CA GLU A 920 -12.40 -28.55 17.02
C GLU A 920 -13.13 -28.94 15.72
N GLU A 921 -14.22 -28.23 15.39
CA GLU A 921 -14.98 -28.45 14.16
C GLU A 921 -14.15 -28.10 12.91
N ILE A 922 -13.36 -27.02 12.97
CA ILE A 922 -12.51 -26.59 11.87
C ILE A 922 -11.40 -27.62 11.56
N THR A 923 -10.85 -28.29 12.60
CA THR A 923 -9.82 -29.33 12.40
C THR A 923 -10.32 -30.56 11.65
N GLU A 924 -11.62 -30.76 11.54
CA GLU A 924 -12.22 -31.90 10.81
C GLU A 924 -12.58 -31.54 9.35
N VAL A 925 -12.40 -30.27 8.92
CA VAL A 925 -12.66 -29.83 7.53
C VAL A 925 -11.40 -29.97 6.69
N GLU A 926 -11.40 -30.90 5.75
CA GLU A 926 -10.24 -31.20 4.91
C GLU A 926 -9.79 -30.05 4.01
N GLU A 927 -10.72 -29.21 3.55
CA GLU A 927 -10.45 -28.06 2.70
C GLU A 927 -9.82 -26.88 3.46
N SER A 928 -9.89 -26.87 4.78
CA SER A 928 -9.34 -25.82 5.63
C SER A 928 -7.84 -26.02 5.86
N TYR A 929 -7.03 -25.14 5.27
CA TYR A 929 -5.59 -25.12 5.59
C TYR A 929 -5.37 -24.79 7.08
N THR A 930 -6.11 -23.84 7.62
CA THR A 930 -6.07 -23.51 9.06
C THR A 930 -6.35 -24.75 9.91
N GLY A 931 -7.37 -25.54 9.57
CA GLY A 931 -7.71 -26.77 10.28
C GLY A 931 -6.58 -27.80 10.24
N ARG A 932 -5.94 -27.98 9.09
CA ARG A 932 -4.83 -28.93 8.93
C ARG A 932 -3.64 -28.62 9.82
N TYR A 933 -3.24 -27.34 9.91
CA TYR A 933 -2.12 -26.90 10.75
C TYR A 933 -2.51 -26.83 12.25
N LEU A 934 -3.77 -26.51 12.55
CA LEU A 934 -4.27 -26.42 13.92
C LEU A 934 -4.38 -27.78 14.62
N LYS A 935 -4.79 -28.82 13.89
CA LYS A 935 -5.00 -30.17 14.41
C LYS A 935 -3.83 -30.74 15.21
N PRO A 936 -2.60 -30.81 14.66
CA PRO A 936 -1.45 -31.34 15.40
C PRO A 936 -1.10 -30.48 16.64
N VAL A 937 -1.28 -29.16 16.58
CA VAL A 937 -1.02 -28.27 17.72
C VAL A 937 -2.00 -28.56 18.85
N MET A 938 -3.29 -28.69 18.55
CA MET A 938 -4.32 -29.00 19.56
C MET A 938 -4.13 -30.40 20.15
N GLU A 939 -3.76 -31.40 19.35
CA GLU A 939 -3.48 -32.76 19.85
C GLU A 939 -2.25 -32.78 20.75
N ARG A 940 -1.18 -32.08 20.36
CA ARG A 940 0.04 -31.91 21.15
C ARG A 940 -0.28 -31.29 22.52
N ASP A 941 -1.04 -30.20 22.52
CA ASP A 941 -1.34 -29.47 23.74
C ASP A 941 -2.33 -30.20 24.65
N LYS A 942 -3.29 -30.95 24.10
CA LYS A 942 -4.15 -31.86 24.87
C LYS A 942 -3.32 -32.91 25.63
N LYS A 943 -2.34 -33.55 24.97
CA LYS A 943 -1.42 -34.52 25.60
C LYS A 943 -0.62 -33.86 26.74
N ARG A 944 -0.08 -32.64 26.51
CA ARG A 944 0.65 -31.89 27.53
C ARG A 944 -0.21 -31.55 28.75
N MET A 945 -1.46 -31.14 28.53
CA MET A 945 -2.38 -30.83 29.61
C MET A 945 -2.71 -32.09 30.44
N THR A 946 -2.93 -33.23 29.79
CA THR A 946 -3.20 -34.50 30.49
C THR A 946 -2.01 -34.90 31.35
N SER A 947 -0.80 -34.87 30.81
CA SER A 947 0.43 -35.20 31.56
C SER A 947 0.66 -34.26 32.77
N LEU A 948 0.31 -32.98 32.66
CA LEU A 948 0.39 -32.03 33.78
C LEU A 948 -0.62 -32.31 34.86
N LEU A 949 -1.84 -32.76 34.52
CA LEU A 949 -2.86 -33.13 35.47
C LEU A 949 -2.48 -34.41 36.23
N GLU A 950 -1.99 -35.42 35.53
CA GLU A 950 -1.47 -36.65 36.11
C GLU A 950 -0.28 -36.41 37.06
N ALA A 951 0.65 -35.53 36.68
CA ALA A 951 1.78 -35.14 37.51
C ALA A 951 1.34 -34.41 38.80
N LYS A 952 0.30 -33.58 38.73
CA LYS A 952 -0.26 -32.89 39.89
C LYS A 952 -0.99 -33.85 40.83
N GLU A 953 -1.74 -34.82 40.32
CA GLU A 953 -2.42 -35.83 41.08
C GLU A 953 -1.42 -36.75 41.83
N THR A 954 -0.33 -37.12 41.16
CA THR A 954 0.76 -37.91 41.75
C THR A 954 1.57 -37.12 42.79
N ALA A 955 1.65 -35.79 42.69
CA ALA A 955 2.35 -34.93 43.65
C ALA A 955 1.49 -34.61 44.89
N THR A 956 0.17 -34.80 44.81
CA THR A 956 -0.81 -34.58 45.90
C THR A 956 -1.23 -35.86 46.61
N SER A 957 -0.96 -37.05 46.07
CA SER A 957 -1.05 -38.35 46.70
C SER A 957 0.28 -38.73 47.37
#